data_25251e37352e81a4eea1fdd1e5fb4d36
#
_entry.id   25251e37352e81a4eea1fdd1e5fb4d36
#
_cell.length_a   1.000
_cell.length_b   1.000
_cell.length_c   1.000
_cell.angle_alpha   90.00
_cell.angle_beta   90.00
_cell.angle_gamma   90.00
#
_symmetry.space_group_name_H-M   'P 1'
#
loop_
_entity.id
_entity.type
_entity.pdbx_description
1 polymer ?
#
loop_
_entity_poly.entity_id
_entity_poly.type
_entity_poly.pdbx_seq_one_letter_code
_entity_poly.pdbx_strand_id
1 'polypeptide(L)'
;MKKTICSVLFLCGIFVFSQENVKKDTIDTTKTAEIQEVILKAQRKKQFADKAVYTFDKEALEKARYAKDLIQTLPELQLDPIENTLKSTKGGTTLFLINGIEATDMQIRSVAPSEVVKVEYYDIPPARWATRADVVVNLITRSTETGYVFGADARSALNTGFVNGSAYANFTKGKNNFGLEYSINLRDYNNRKVHSIYDYQLDGSHYRTDENKVDHFGYTYQNVALRYTRAVPDDYTFQAKMDLDMYTTFVKGNGGSIFTKDGLIEEHGMLKNSSSNYTTPTLDLYFSKNLSKKDELSINLVGSSFTTSTTEFAKEWIVPSGISVFDNDMNLQTKQTGIVGELAHVHTFEAGKLSSGYRVSNTNISNDLQNLTGFSEYSVNYLEQYFYTEFSGKVKKFNYRIGAGLTNIHNKSAENTFDQWSFTPKVILGYQLKDNQSLRFASSYRPISPWSAALSSNIVQMAPNIVQRGNPFLKSQQMFANNFIYSLNNKYFDFNANLFYRYTDKIINQYYVLDEDFGYALTYENAKNSQQFGVQVSGSYKPFGNNLLVAKLNVTPASETIRTSNGALIKNNYLANNFVLSSEYKSFSLQYQLNIPVYTLSGAFLTTNENQNHIFGSYKQKEWTFIAGMYWIGMPSEYKTKSLPESLVNYSRVNRIMNNKSMLILGISYDFSKGKKTNLEKKLNNSTAPAATF
;
A
#
# COMPACT_ATOMS: atom_id res chain seq x y z
N MET A 1 -34.00 -4.24 -5.72
CA MET A 1 -32.87 -4.03 -4.80
C MET A 1 -33.25 -3.61 -3.35
N LYS A 2 -34.50 -3.33 -3.01
CA LYS A 2 -34.94 -2.94 -1.64
C LYS A 2 -35.31 -4.11 -0.72
N LYS A 3 -35.43 -5.36 -1.22
CA LYS A 3 -35.84 -6.53 -0.42
C LYS A 3 -34.70 -7.41 0.10
N THR A 4 -33.48 -7.25 -0.39
CA THR A 4 -32.33 -8.08 0.00
C THR A 4 -31.55 -7.52 1.19
N ILE A 5 -31.70 -6.23 1.51
CA ILE A 5 -31.00 -5.58 2.63
C ILE A 5 -31.63 -5.90 3.99
N CYS A 6 -32.95 -6.19 4.04
CA CYS A 6 -33.64 -6.53 5.30
C CYS A 6 -33.30 -7.93 5.85
N SER A 7 -32.85 -8.87 5.01
CA SER A 7 -32.57 -10.24 5.45
C SER A 7 -31.22 -10.40 6.16
N VAL A 8 -30.27 -9.50 5.96
CA VAL A 8 -28.95 -9.56 6.60
C VAL A 8 -28.96 -8.94 8.00
N LEU A 9 -29.85 -7.98 8.25
CA LEU A 9 -30.01 -7.35 9.58
C LEU A 9 -30.76 -8.23 10.60
N PHE A 10 -31.50 -9.24 10.15
CA PHE A 10 -32.26 -10.12 11.04
C PHE A 10 -31.42 -11.26 11.66
N LEU A 11 -30.24 -11.53 11.13
CA LEU A 11 -29.33 -12.57 11.65
C LEU A 11 -28.44 -12.12 12.81
N CYS A 12 -28.35 -10.84 13.07
CA CYS A 12 -27.56 -10.28 14.20
C CYS A 12 -28.34 -10.18 15.53
N GLY A 13 -29.63 -10.50 15.55
CA GLY A 13 -30.52 -10.25 16.69
C GLY A 13 -30.76 -11.40 17.68
N ILE A 14 -30.18 -12.60 17.52
CA ILE A 14 -30.59 -13.79 18.28
C ILE A 14 -29.56 -14.31 19.30
N PHE A 15 -28.53 -13.57 19.65
CA PHE A 15 -27.58 -14.00 20.69
C PHE A 15 -27.46 -13.05 21.85
N VAL A 16 -28.57 -12.87 22.60
CA VAL A 16 -28.49 -12.39 23.99
C VAL A 16 -29.49 -13.22 24.82
N PHE A 17 -28.97 -13.76 25.90
CA PHE A 17 -29.61 -14.53 26.98
C PHE A 17 -29.39 -16.05 26.97
N SER A 18 -28.38 -16.47 27.69
CA SER A 18 -28.44 -17.61 28.60
C SER A 18 -27.51 -17.38 29.78
N GLN A 19 -28.08 -17.06 30.93
CA GLN A 19 -27.43 -17.15 32.25
C GLN A 19 -27.67 -18.56 32.78
N GLU A 20 -26.64 -19.33 33.01
CA GLU A 20 -26.71 -20.57 33.81
C GLU A 20 -26.13 -20.33 35.22
N ASN A 21 -26.92 -20.71 36.21
CA ASN A 21 -26.60 -20.67 37.62
C ASN A 21 -25.55 -21.72 37.99
N VAL A 22 -24.46 -21.29 38.62
CA VAL A 22 -23.44 -22.19 39.17
C VAL A 22 -23.87 -22.66 40.56
N LYS A 23 -24.08 -23.96 40.73
CA LYS A 23 -24.18 -24.62 42.04
C LYS A 23 -22.78 -24.75 42.67
N LYS A 24 -22.69 -24.33 43.93
CA LYS A 24 -21.54 -24.64 44.79
C LYS A 24 -21.56 -26.09 45.16
N ASP A 25 -20.48 -26.81 44.89
CA ASP A 25 -20.20 -28.10 45.51
C ASP A 25 -18.93 -28.02 46.37
N THR A 26 -19.03 -28.69 47.51
CA THR A 26 -18.16 -28.72 48.66
C THR A 26 -16.85 -29.47 48.35
N ILE A 27 -15.77 -28.98 48.96
CA ILE A 27 -14.40 -29.50 48.87
C ILE A 27 -14.26 -30.80 49.66
N ASP A 28 -13.77 -31.85 49.01
CA ASP A 28 -13.22 -33.04 49.67
C ASP A 28 -11.69 -33.05 49.46
N THR A 29 -10.97 -32.99 50.54
CA THR A 29 -9.51 -32.95 50.61
C THR A 29 -8.98 -34.35 50.80
N THR A 30 -8.43 -34.97 49.76
CA THR A 30 -7.27 -35.89 49.77
C THR A 30 -7.03 -36.50 48.39
N LYS A 31 -6.20 -35.88 47.59
CA LYS A 31 -5.38 -36.55 46.57
C LYS A 31 -4.18 -35.66 46.23
N THR A 32 -3.02 -36.21 46.28
CA THR A 32 -1.72 -35.67 45.85
C THR A 32 -1.88 -34.87 44.55
N ALA A 33 -1.63 -33.57 44.62
CA ALA A 33 -1.65 -32.69 43.44
C ALA A 33 -0.42 -33.04 42.57
N GLU A 34 -0.66 -33.70 41.44
CA GLU A 34 0.21 -33.49 40.28
C GLU A 34 0.13 -32.00 39.93
N ILE A 35 1.29 -31.34 39.97
CA ILE A 35 1.41 -29.96 39.49
C ILE A 35 1.11 -30.02 38.01
N GLN A 36 -0.12 -29.74 37.64
CA GLN A 36 -0.45 -29.44 36.26
C GLN A 36 0.40 -28.23 35.86
N GLU A 37 1.30 -28.45 34.92
CA GLU A 37 2.06 -27.43 34.26
C GLU A 37 1.07 -26.35 33.80
N VAL A 38 1.09 -25.21 34.50
CA VAL A 38 0.29 -24.03 34.11
C VAL A 38 0.91 -23.54 32.83
N ILE A 39 0.44 -24.07 31.72
CA ILE A 39 0.71 -23.50 30.38
C ILE A 39 0.09 -22.12 30.40
N LEU A 40 0.90 -21.11 30.69
CA LEU A 40 0.59 -19.72 30.48
C LEU A 40 0.28 -19.58 28.97
N LYS A 41 -1.00 -19.67 28.64
CA LYS A 41 -1.46 -19.36 27.26
C LYS A 41 -1.09 -17.91 26.99
N ALA A 42 0.04 -17.70 26.31
CA ALA A 42 0.51 -16.39 25.93
C ALA A 42 -0.63 -15.66 25.18
N GLN A 43 -0.96 -14.46 25.66
CA GLN A 43 -1.99 -13.65 25.06
C GLN A 43 -1.56 -13.32 23.63
N ARG A 44 -2.23 -13.87 22.60
CA ARG A 44 -1.84 -13.78 21.20
C ARG A 44 -1.77 -12.32 20.69
N LYS A 45 -2.58 -11.43 21.26
CA LYS A 45 -2.58 -10.01 20.95
C LYS A 45 -2.59 -9.20 22.24
N LYS A 46 -1.64 -8.28 22.37
CA LYS A 46 -1.62 -7.27 23.44
C LYS A 46 -1.69 -5.89 22.82
N GLN A 47 -2.72 -5.13 23.17
CA GLN A 47 -2.93 -3.79 22.65
C GLN A 47 -2.24 -2.76 23.56
N PHE A 48 -1.46 -1.87 22.93
CA PHE A 48 -0.88 -0.67 23.54
C PHE A 48 -1.48 0.58 22.90
N ALA A 49 -1.20 1.76 23.42
CA ALA A 49 -1.65 3.00 22.82
C ALA A 49 -1.11 3.22 21.43
N ASP A 50 0.14 2.86 21.25
CA ASP A 50 0.91 3.15 20.05
C ASP A 50 0.97 1.98 19.06
N LYS A 51 0.68 0.76 19.51
CA LYS A 51 0.79 -0.46 18.71
C LYS A 51 -0.03 -1.62 19.26
N ALA A 52 -0.32 -2.58 18.42
CA ALA A 52 -0.69 -3.93 18.83
C ALA A 52 0.56 -4.82 18.75
N VAL A 53 0.74 -5.71 19.73
CA VAL A 53 1.82 -6.70 19.74
C VAL A 53 1.21 -8.09 19.63
N TYR A 54 1.65 -8.83 18.63
CA TYR A 54 1.24 -10.21 18.37
C TYR A 54 2.35 -11.18 18.71
N THR A 55 2.00 -12.24 19.44
CA THR A 55 2.88 -13.37 19.71
C THR A 55 2.24 -14.65 19.17
N PHE A 56 3.06 -15.63 18.85
CA PHE A 56 2.64 -16.88 18.23
C PHE A 56 2.96 -18.04 19.13
N ASP A 57 2.06 -19.01 19.24
CA ASP A 57 2.29 -20.25 19.94
C ASP A 57 3.16 -21.20 19.09
N LYS A 58 3.66 -22.26 19.73
CA LYS A 58 4.54 -23.25 19.10
C LYS A 58 3.87 -23.88 17.87
N GLU A 59 2.60 -24.17 17.95
CA GLU A 59 1.82 -24.77 16.85
C GLU A 59 1.78 -23.84 15.61
N ALA A 60 1.52 -22.54 15.80
CA ALA A 60 1.53 -21.56 14.71
C ALA A 60 2.92 -21.42 14.09
N LEU A 61 3.99 -21.41 14.92
CA LEU A 61 5.37 -21.33 14.45
C LEU A 61 5.79 -22.57 13.64
N GLU A 62 5.33 -23.77 14.05
CA GLU A 62 5.64 -25.02 13.35
C GLU A 62 4.87 -25.17 12.02
N LYS A 63 3.63 -24.66 11.96
CA LYS A 63 2.79 -24.71 10.77
C LYS A 63 3.20 -23.69 9.71
N ALA A 64 3.68 -22.52 10.12
CA ALA A 64 4.11 -21.47 9.18
C ALA A 64 5.32 -21.95 8.36
N ARG A 65 5.39 -21.55 7.11
CA ARG A 65 6.53 -21.79 6.21
C ARG A 65 7.63 -20.77 6.48
N TYR A 66 7.22 -19.52 6.60
CA TYR A 66 8.07 -18.34 6.84
C TYR A 66 7.29 -17.31 7.68
N ALA A 67 7.98 -16.28 8.14
CA ALA A 67 7.38 -15.25 8.97
C ALA A 67 6.18 -14.54 8.31
N LYS A 68 6.15 -14.42 6.99
CA LYS A 68 5.03 -13.84 6.25
C LYS A 68 3.71 -14.57 6.53
N ASP A 69 3.71 -15.90 6.64
CA ASP A 69 2.51 -16.68 6.94
C ASP A 69 1.96 -16.34 8.33
N LEU A 70 2.84 -16.06 9.31
CA LEU A 70 2.44 -15.59 10.63
C LEU A 70 1.83 -14.19 10.58
N ILE A 71 2.47 -13.27 9.84
CA ILE A 71 2.00 -11.89 9.70
C ILE A 71 0.64 -11.84 8.98
N GLN A 72 0.41 -12.70 8.00
CA GLN A 72 -0.86 -12.83 7.27
C GLN A 72 -2.04 -13.18 8.21
N THR A 73 -1.79 -13.83 9.34
CA THR A 73 -2.84 -14.17 10.30
C THR A 73 -3.40 -12.97 11.06
N LEU A 74 -2.71 -11.83 11.04
CA LEU A 74 -3.14 -10.62 11.73
C LEU A 74 -4.47 -10.12 11.14
N PRO A 75 -5.45 -9.73 11.98
CA PRO A 75 -6.76 -9.28 11.50
C PRO A 75 -6.70 -8.03 10.63
N GLU A 76 -5.73 -7.15 10.90
CA GLU A 76 -5.54 -5.87 10.22
C GLU A 76 -4.83 -5.98 8.86
N LEU A 77 -4.37 -7.18 8.51
CA LEU A 77 -3.64 -7.44 7.28
C LEU A 77 -4.36 -8.44 6.39
N GLN A 78 -4.19 -8.26 5.10
CA GLN A 78 -4.65 -9.19 4.07
C GLN A 78 -3.53 -9.48 3.08
N LEU A 79 -3.48 -10.71 2.58
CA LEU A 79 -2.62 -11.08 1.48
C LEU A 79 -3.30 -10.66 0.18
N ASP A 80 -2.60 -9.88 -0.64
CA ASP A 80 -2.92 -9.75 -2.05
C ASP A 80 -2.35 -10.99 -2.78
N PRO A 81 -3.19 -11.91 -3.25
CA PRO A 81 -2.70 -13.13 -3.86
C PRO A 81 -2.07 -12.91 -5.24
N ILE A 82 -2.41 -11.78 -5.89
CA ILE A 82 -1.94 -11.44 -7.23
C ILE A 82 -0.50 -10.94 -7.17
N GLU A 83 -0.25 -9.96 -6.30
CA GLU A 83 1.09 -9.39 -6.07
C GLU A 83 1.91 -10.24 -5.09
N ASN A 84 1.26 -11.18 -4.40
CA ASN A 84 1.83 -11.96 -3.30
C ASN A 84 2.41 -11.07 -2.18
N THR A 85 1.80 -9.91 -1.93
CA THR A 85 2.19 -8.93 -0.93
C THR A 85 1.15 -8.82 0.18
N LEU A 86 1.59 -8.42 1.37
CA LEU A 86 0.70 -8.10 2.49
C LEU A 86 0.32 -6.63 2.44
N LYS A 87 -0.96 -6.33 2.59
CA LYS A 87 -1.50 -4.96 2.62
C LYS A 87 -2.34 -4.76 3.88
N SER A 88 -2.38 -3.53 4.38
CA SER A 88 -3.31 -3.18 5.45
C SER A 88 -4.75 -3.20 4.95
N THR A 89 -5.66 -3.75 5.75
CA THR A 89 -7.11 -3.67 5.50
C THR A 89 -7.66 -2.25 5.57
N LYS A 90 -6.89 -1.33 6.15
CA LYS A 90 -7.21 0.11 6.18
C LYS A 90 -6.92 0.84 4.87
N GLY A 91 -6.23 0.18 3.94
CA GLY A 91 -5.64 0.82 2.77
C GLY A 91 -4.45 1.72 3.14
N GLY A 92 -4.01 2.54 2.19
CA GLY A 92 -2.83 3.39 2.35
C GLY A 92 -1.50 2.61 2.30
N THR A 93 -0.41 3.34 2.51
CA THR A 93 0.94 2.78 2.45
C THR A 93 1.24 1.97 3.70
N THR A 94 1.53 0.68 3.54
CA THR A 94 1.98 -0.20 4.61
C THR A 94 3.48 -0.41 4.52
N LEU A 95 4.19 -0.03 5.57
CA LEU A 95 5.64 -0.22 5.69
C LEU A 95 5.93 -1.45 6.55
N PHE A 96 6.66 -2.41 6.00
CA PHE A 96 7.10 -3.59 6.73
C PHE A 96 8.53 -3.42 7.22
N LEU A 97 8.79 -3.84 8.45
CA LEU A 97 10.10 -3.78 9.07
C LEU A 97 10.48 -5.14 9.65
N ILE A 98 11.78 -5.44 9.66
CA ILE A 98 12.38 -6.50 10.47
C ILE A 98 13.33 -5.83 11.47
N ASN A 99 13.03 -5.97 12.78
CA ASN A 99 13.81 -5.32 13.85
C ASN A 99 14.00 -3.81 13.64
N GLY A 100 12.96 -3.12 13.14
CA GLY A 100 13.01 -1.69 12.85
C GLY A 100 13.61 -1.30 11.48
N ILE A 101 14.04 -2.28 10.68
CA ILE A 101 14.57 -2.08 9.31
C ILE A 101 13.46 -2.28 8.30
N GLU A 102 13.34 -1.42 7.31
CA GLU A 102 12.46 -1.66 6.16
C GLU A 102 12.84 -2.97 5.47
N ALA A 103 11.84 -3.79 5.32
CA ALA A 103 11.99 -5.09 4.75
C ALA A 103 11.09 -5.21 3.53
N THR A 104 11.65 -5.75 2.47
CA THR A 104 10.88 -6.22 1.33
C THR A 104 10.06 -7.45 1.73
N ASP A 105 9.05 -7.80 0.95
CA ASP A 105 8.30 -9.04 1.13
C ASP A 105 9.22 -10.27 1.14
N MET A 106 10.27 -10.24 0.33
CA MET A 106 11.30 -11.28 0.26
C MET A 106 12.06 -11.43 1.57
N GLN A 107 12.45 -10.31 2.18
CA GLN A 107 13.17 -10.32 3.47
C GLN A 107 12.30 -10.88 4.57
N ILE A 108 11.01 -10.56 4.61
CA ILE A 108 10.07 -11.14 5.56
C ILE A 108 9.95 -12.66 5.34
N ARG A 109 9.93 -13.11 4.09
CA ARG A 109 9.91 -14.54 3.74
C ARG A 109 11.21 -15.25 4.10
N SER A 110 12.35 -14.57 4.04
CA SER A 110 13.65 -15.14 4.43
C SER A 110 13.82 -15.34 5.93
N VAL A 111 12.86 -14.90 6.76
CA VAL A 111 12.85 -15.13 8.21
C VAL A 111 12.16 -16.47 8.52
N ALA A 112 12.89 -17.37 9.17
CA ALA A 112 12.31 -18.63 9.63
C ALA A 112 11.25 -18.37 10.72
N PRO A 113 10.11 -19.08 10.72
CA PRO A 113 9.08 -18.89 11.75
C PRO A 113 9.61 -19.01 13.17
N SER A 114 10.54 -19.93 13.38
CA SER A 114 11.20 -20.15 14.68
C SER A 114 12.08 -18.99 15.16
N GLU A 115 12.40 -18.03 14.31
CA GLU A 115 13.12 -16.79 14.64
C GLU A 115 12.18 -15.67 15.08
N VAL A 116 10.88 -15.79 14.78
CA VAL A 116 9.89 -14.77 15.12
C VAL A 116 9.66 -14.75 16.63
N VAL A 117 9.87 -13.58 17.22
CA VAL A 117 9.58 -13.32 18.64
C VAL A 117 8.17 -12.72 18.79
N LYS A 118 7.88 -11.71 18.00
CA LYS A 118 6.60 -10.99 18.00
C LYS A 118 6.48 -10.14 16.73
N VAL A 119 5.25 -9.71 16.44
CA VAL A 119 4.96 -8.68 15.44
C VAL A 119 4.38 -7.46 16.14
N GLU A 120 4.91 -6.28 15.84
CA GLU A 120 4.39 -5.00 16.31
C GLU A 120 3.67 -4.32 15.16
N TYR A 121 2.38 -4.09 15.31
CA TYR A 121 1.53 -3.42 14.34
C TYR A 121 1.22 -2.00 14.81
N TYR A 122 1.65 -1.01 14.05
CA TYR A 122 1.40 0.41 14.29
C TYR A 122 0.39 0.92 13.27
N ASP A 123 -0.84 1.04 13.67
CA ASP A 123 -1.91 1.64 12.86
C ASP A 123 -1.81 3.17 12.79
N ILE A 124 -0.93 3.75 13.59
CA ILE A 124 -0.52 5.15 13.57
C ILE A 124 1.00 5.15 13.75
N PRO A 125 1.75 5.37 12.66
CA PRO A 125 3.20 5.29 12.68
C PRO A 125 3.86 6.23 13.69
N PRO A 126 5.00 5.89 14.29
CA PRO A 126 5.88 6.84 14.99
C PRO A 126 6.26 8.05 14.14
N ALA A 127 6.67 9.16 14.78
CA ALA A 127 6.96 10.42 14.10
C ALA A 127 7.93 10.24 12.92
N ARG A 128 8.99 9.46 13.10
CA ARG A 128 10.00 9.16 12.08
C ARG A 128 9.44 8.49 10.79
N TRP A 129 8.30 7.83 10.87
CA TRP A 129 7.65 7.18 9.71
C TRP A 129 6.36 7.86 9.28
N ALA A 130 5.90 8.88 10.02
CA ALA A 130 4.60 9.50 9.83
C ALA A 130 4.41 10.20 8.48
N THR A 131 5.49 10.65 7.85
CA THR A 131 5.47 11.27 6.52
C THR A 131 5.48 10.24 5.38
N ARG A 132 5.78 8.95 5.66
CA ARG A 132 6.06 7.93 4.65
C ARG A 132 5.10 6.75 4.64
N ALA A 133 4.41 6.48 5.75
CA ALA A 133 3.53 5.33 5.87
C ALA A 133 2.26 5.67 6.64
N ASP A 134 1.17 5.01 6.28
CA ASP A 134 -0.10 5.06 7.01
C ASP A 134 -0.19 3.95 8.05
N VAL A 135 0.55 2.85 7.84
CA VAL A 135 0.64 1.70 8.75
C VAL A 135 2.08 1.18 8.77
N VAL A 136 2.55 0.75 9.93
CA VAL A 136 3.86 0.09 10.08
C VAL A 136 3.69 -1.27 10.75
N VAL A 137 4.32 -2.30 10.17
CA VAL A 137 4.36 -3.67 10.68
C VAL A 137 5.80 -4.04 10.93
N ASN A 138 6.19 -4.18 12.20
CA ASN A 138 7.56 -4.48 12.57
C ASN A 138 7.67 -5.91 13.11
N LEU A 139 8.34 -6.76 12.36
CA LEU A 139 8.67 -8.13 12.75
C LEU A 139 9.89 -8.12 13.65
N ILE A 140 9.73 -8.53 14.90
CA ILE A 140 10.85 -8.70 15.84
C ILE A 140 11.31 -10.14 15.81
N THR A 141 12.57 -10.32 15.46
CA THR A 141 13.19 -11.65 15.29
C THR A 141 14.40 -11.83 16.16
N ARG A 142 14.75 -13.10 16.40
CA ARG A 142 16.08 -13.52 16.90
C ARG A 142 16.90 -13.93 15.69
N SER A 143 18.11 -13.42 15.53
CA SER A 143 18.96 -13.82 14.42
C SER A 143 19.81 -15.06 14.77
N THR A 144 20.34 -15.70 13.73
CA THR A 144 21.20 -16.90 13.85
C THR A 144 22.65 -16.46 14.06
N GLU A 145 23.37 -17.01 15.07
CA GLU A 145 24.80 -16.71 15.29
C GLU A 145 25.69 -17.20 14.15
N THR A 146 25.39 -18.39 13.63
CA THR A 146 26.07 -18.95 12.47
C THR A 146 25.10 -19.87 11.77
N GLY A 147 24.88 -19.63 10.49
CA GLY A 147 23.96 -20.43 9.71
C GLY A 147 23.62 -19.82 8.36
N TYR A 148 22.71 -20.47 7.68
CA TYR A 148 22.21 -20.03 6.39
C TYR A 148 20.72 -20.32 6.24
N VAL A 149 20.06 -19.45 5.51
CA VAL A 149 18.65 -19.58 5.12
C VAL A 149 18.60 -19.31 3.62
N PHE A 150 17.95 -20.17 2.86
CA PHE A 150 17.71 -19.94 1.46
C PHE A 150 16.37 -20.55 1.03
N GLY A 151 15.81 -19.99 -0.01
CA GLY A 151 14.57 -20.48 -0.56
C GLY A 151 14.28 -19.89 -1.92
N ALA A 152 13.33 -20.52 -2.61
CA ALA A 152 12.79 -20.06 -3.86
C ALA A 152 11.31 -20.40 -3.96
N ASP A 153 10.55 -19.57 -4.67
CA ASP A 153 9.19 -19.89 -5.06
C ASP A 153 8.89 -19.47 -6.49
N ALA A 154 7.94 -20.18 -7.08
CA ALA A 154 7.38 -19.82 -8.36
C ALA A 154 5.86 -20.10 -8.34
N ARG A 155 5.09 -19.19 -8.90
CA ARG A 155 3.66 -19.35 -9.17
C ARG A 155 3.39 -18.94 -10.59
N SER A 156 2.65 -19.74 -11.34
CA SER A 156 2.31 -19.46 -12.73
C SER A 156 0.85 -19.80 -13.00
N ALA A 157 0.22 -19.02 -13.87
CA ALA A 157 -1.03 -19.42 -14.47
C ALA A 157 -0.79 -20.52 -15.52
N LEU A 158 -1.80 -21.41 -15.69
CA LEU A 158 -1.75 -22.44 -16.70
C LEU A 158 -2.26 -21.97 -18.07
N ASN A 159 -3.07 -20.91 -18.09
CA ASN A 159 -3.84 -20.51 -19.25
C ASN A 159 -3.54 -19.08 -19.74
N THR A 160 -2.59 -18.37 -19.11
CA THR A 160 -2.22 -17.01 -19.50
C THR A 160 -0.82 -16.65 -18.99
N GLY A 161 -0.24 -15.55 -19.49
CA GLY A 161 1.05 -15.04 -19.06
C GLY A 161 1.00 -14.41 -17.68
N PHE A 162 1.10 -15.21 -16.64
CA PHE A 162 1.19 -14.78 -15.26
C PHE A 162 2.26 -15.59 -14.54
N VAL A 163 3.32 -14.93 -14.08
CA VAL A 163 4.39 -15.55 -13.29
C VAL A 163 4.76 -14.63 -12.13
N ASN A 164 4.83 -15.18 -10.92
CA ASN A 164 5.51 -14.59 -9.78
C ASN A 164 6.60 -15.56 -9.35
N GLY A 165 7.83 -15.09 -9.30
CA GLY A 165 8.98 -15.87 -8.87
C GLY A 165 9.85 -15.12 -7.89
N SER A 166 10.53 -15.86 -7.00
CA SER A 166 11.47 -15.25 -6.08
C SER A 166 12.53 -16.27 -5.60
N ALA A 167 13.71 -15.77 -5.26
CA ALA A 167 14.76 -16.55 -4.62
C ALA A 167 15.52 -15.70 -3.62
N TYR A 168 15.96 -16.29 -2.52
CA TYR A 168 16.74 -15.59 -1.52
C TYR A 168 17.78 -16.49 -0.88
N ALA A 169 18.87 -15.90 -0.41
CA ALA A 169 19.88 -16.56 0.39
C ALA A 169 20.40 -15.59 1.47
N ASN A 170 20.44 -16.04 2.71
CA ASN A 170 21.06 -15.31 3.82
C ASN A 170 22.12 -16.21 4.48
N PHE A 171 23.30 -15.66 4.64
CA PHE A 171 24.41 -16.33 5.33
C PHE A 171 24.87 -15.49 6.52
N THR A 172 24.88 -16.07 7.71
CA THR A 172 25.34 -15.43 8.96
C THR A 172 26.56 -16.14 9.50
N LYS A 173 27.59 -15.38 9.85
CA LYS A 173 28.79 -15.85 10.54
C LYS A 173 29.18 -14.87 11.63
N GLY A 174 28.93 -15.24 12.89
CA GLY A 174 29.16 -14.40 14.04
C GLY A 174 28.36 -13.09 13.95
N LYS A 175 29.08 -11.97 13.89
CA LYS A 175 28.48 -10.62 13.84
C LYS A 175 28.10 -10.15 12.41
N ASN A 176 28.39 -10.95 11.38
CA ASN A 176 28.22 -10.56 9.99
C ASN A 176 27.09 -11.37 9.35
N ASN A 177 26.23 -10.69 8.59
CA ASN A 177 25.17 -11.29 7.78
C ASN A 177 25.25 -10.77 6.35
N PHE A 178 25.14 -11.67 5.38
CA PHE A 178 25.09 -11.38 3.94
C PHE A 178 23.77 -11.89 3.40
N GLY A 179 23.05 -11.05 2.66
CA GLY A 179 21.79 -11.38 2.02
C GLY A 179 21.86 -11.14 0.51
N LEU A 180 21.26 -12.04 -0.24
CA LEU A 180 21.00 -11.93 -1.68
C LEU A 180 19.51 -12.21 -1.90
N GLU A 181 18.84 -11.37 -2.66
CA GLU A 181 17.42 -11.47 -2.96
C GLU A 181 17.19 -11.20 -4.45
N TYR A 182 16.28 -11.97 -5.05
CA TYR A 182 15.79 -11.77 -6.42
C TYR A 182 14.28 -11.99 -6.46
N SER A 183 13.55 -11.13 -7.17
CA SER A 183 12.16 -11.34 -7.48
C SER A 183 11.83 -10.97 -8.92
N ILE A 184 10.81 -11.65 -9.47
CA ILE A 184 10.26 -11.38 -10.79
C ILE A 184 8.74 -11.49 -10.76
N ASN A 185 8.07 -10.49 -11.35
CA ASN A 185 6.63 -10.51 -11.65
C ASN A 185 6.47 -10.27 -13.14
N LEU A 186 5.85 -11.21 -13.84
CA LEU A 186 5.59 -11.13 -15.27
C LEU A 186 4.09 -11.23 -15.53
N ARG A 187 3.59 -10.36 -16.38
CA ARG A 187 2.22 -10.39 -16.92
C ARG A 187 2.29 -10.25 -18.44
N ASP A 188 1.49 -11.06 -19.12
CA ASP A 188 1.34 -11.02 -20.57
C ASP A 188 -0.10 -11.43 -20.93
N TYR A 189 -0.91 -10.43 -21.25
CA TYR A 189 -2.35 -10.56 -21.46
C TYR A 189 -2.75 -10.02 -22.82
N ASN A 190 -3.19 -10.89 -23.71
CA ASN A 190 -3.48 -10.56 -25.11
C ASN A 190 -4.95 -10.18 -25.36
N ASN A 191 -5.78 -10.09 -24.32
CA ASN A 191 -7.21 -9.80 -24.44
C ASN A 191 -7.69 -8.90 -23.28
N ARG A 192 -7.20 -7.65 -23.25
CA ARG A 192 -7.78 -6.59 -22.41
C ARG A 192 -8.74 -5.77 -23.26
N LYS A 193 -10.02 -5.78 -22.89
CA LYS A 193 -11.05 -4.95 -23.50
C LYS A 193 -11.12 -3.60 -22.79
N VAL A 194 -11.00 -2.54 -23.56
CA VAL A 194 -11.10 -1.15 -23.10
C VAL A 194 -12.23 -0.48 -23.83
N HIS A 195 -13.19 0.03 -23.08
CA HIS A 195 -14.29 0.86 -23.59
C HIS A 195 -14.19 2.24 -22.94
N SER A 196 -14.06 3.30 -23.73
CA SER A 196 -13.96 4.68 -23.27
C SER A 196 -15.00 5.54 -23.99
N ILE A 197 -15.60 6.50 -23.26
CA ILE A 197 -16.51 7.49 -23.82
C ILE A 197 -16.01 8.87 -23.39
N TYR A 198 -15.90 9.77 -24.35
CA TYR A 198 -15.77 11.21 -24.15
C TYR A 198 -17.00 11.89 -24.71
N ASP A 199 -17.64 12.78 -23.94
CA ASP A 199 -18.86 13.47 -24.30
C ASP A 199 -18.81 14.91 -23.75
N TYR A 200 -18.80 15.94 -24.64
CA TYR A 200 -18.57 17.31 -24.24
C TYR A 200 -19.16 18.31 -25.29
N GLN A 201 -19.36 19.56 -24.84
CA GLN A 201 -19.72 20.68 -25.67
C GLN A 201 -18.48 21.56 -25.87
N LEU A 202 -18.20 21.99 -27.12
CA LEU A 202 -17.11 22.91 -27.39
C LEU A 202 -17.53 23.83 -28.54
N ASP A 203 -17.41 25.15 -28.37
CA ASP A 203 -17.76 26.18 -29.37
C ASP A 203 -19.17 26.04 -29.96
N GLY A 204 -20.13 25.68 -29.12
CA GLY A 204 -21.53 25.49 -29.49
C GLY A 204 -21.84 24.13 -30.15
N SER A 205 -20.85 23.33 -30.48
CA SER A 205 -21.01 21.99 -31.05
C SER A 205 -20.92 20.91 -29.98
N HIS A 206 -21.70 19.83 -30.13
CA HIS A 206 -21.68 18.66 -29.29
C HIS A 206 -20.77 17.57 -29.88
N TYR A 207 -19.81 17.11 -29.09
CA TYR A 207 -18.86 16.07 -29.48
C TYR A 207 -19.04 14.84 -28.60
N ARG A 208 -19.05 13.66 -29.23
CA ARG A 208 -19.05 12.38 -28.55
C ARG A 208 -18.13 11.41 -29.28
N THR A 209 -17.24 10.77 -28.53
CA THR A 209 -16.38 9.66 -29.00
C THR A 209 -16.64 8.42 -28.15
N ASP A 210 -17.04 7.32 -28.78
CA ASP A 210 -17.27 6.01 -28.16
C ASP A 210 -16.24 5.02 -28.68
N GLU A 211 -15.20 4.76 -27.88
CA GLU A 211 -14.03 3.98 -28.26
C GLU A 211 -14.12 2.54 -27.74
N ASN A 212 -13.84 1.57 -28.59
CA ASN A 212 -13.72 0.17 -28.24
C ASN A 212 -12.40 -0.39 -28.75
N LYS A 213 -11.55 -0.84 -27.81
CA LYS A 213 -10.23 -1.40 -28.10
C LYS A 213 -10.02 -2.77 -27.49
N VAL A 214 -9.20 -3.58 -28.14
CA VAL A 214 -8.62 -4.79 -27.57
C VAL A 214 -7.11 -4.61 -27.51
N ASP A 215 -6.55 -4.75 -26.33
CA ASP A 215 -5.12 -4.58 -26.08
C ASP A 215 -4.46 -5.93 -25.79
N HIS A 216 -3.29 -6.13 -26.39
CA HIS A 216 -2.26 -7.02 -25.85
C HIS A 216 -1.32 -6.17 -24.99
N PHE A 217 -1.27 -6.46 -23.69
CA PHE A 217 -0.40 -5.72 -22.79
C PHE A 217 0.34 -6.67 -21.84
N GLY A 218 1.50 -6.22 -21.42
CA GLY A 218 2.29 -6.97 -20.45
C GLY A 218 3.28 -6.08 -19.72
N TYR A 219 3.82 -6.65 -18.66
CA TYR A 219 4.95 -6.05 -17.94
C TYR A 219 5.82 -7.11 -17.29
N THR A 220 7.08 -6.76 -17.10
CA THR A 220 8.03 -7.52 -16.29
C THR A 220 8.65 -6.57 -15.27
N TYR A 221 8.48 -6.89 -14.01
CA TYR A 221 9.17 -6.24 -12.90
C TYR A 221 10.18 -7.20 -12.30
N GLN A 222 11.41 -6.74 -12.11
CA GLN A 222 12.48 -7.50 -11.47
C GLN A 222 13.16 -6.65 -10.40
N ASN A 223 13.52 -7.27 -9.30
CA ASN A 223 14.34 -6.65 -8.25
C ASN A 223 15.48 -7.59 -7.87
N VAL A 224 16.68 -7.03 -7.73
CA VAL A 224 17.87 -7.68 -7.17
C VAL A 224 18.34 -6.87 -5.99
N ALA A 225 18.55 -7.51 -4.84
CA ALA A 225 19.08 -6.83 -3.65
C ALA A 225 20.27 -7.58 -3.05
N LEU A 226 21.31 -6.83 -2.70
CA LEU A 226 22.47 -7.29 -1.95
C LEU A 226 22.51 -6.56 -0.62
N ARG A 227 22.75 -7.29 0.46
CA ARG A 227 22.80 -6.71 1.81
C ARG A 227 23.97 -7.26 2.61
N TYR A 228 24.67 -6.37 3.26
CA TYR A 228 25.64 -6.68 4.30
C TYR A 228 25.22 -6.00 5.60
N THR A 229 25.18 -6.78 6.70
CA THR A 229 24.91 -6.26 8.04
C THR A 229 25.98 -6.75 9.01
N ARG A 230 26.54 -5.84 9.79
CA ARG A 230 27.39 -6.16 10.94
C ARG A 230 26.73 -5.59 12.18
N ALA A 231 26.39 -6.49 13.12
CA ALA A 231 25.79 -6.09 14.38
C ALA A 231 26.64 -6.61 15.55
N VAL A 232 26.98 -5.69 16.43
CA VAL A 232 27.67 -5.95 17.69
C VAL A 232 26.65 -5.68 18.80
N PRO A 233 26.14 -6.71 19.50
CA PRO A 233 25.16 -6.53 20.56
C PRO A 233 25.60 -5.46 21.57
N ASP A 234 24.65 -4.61 21.98
CA ASP A 234 24.81 -3.52 22.94
C ASP A 234 25.85 -2.43 22.55
N ASP A 235 26.41 -2.47 21.36
CA ASP A 235 27.40 -1.50 20.89
C ASP A 235 26.91 -0.81 19.61
N TYR A 236 27.02 -1.44 18.43
CA TYR A 236 26.65 -0.82 17.18
C TYR A 236 26.07 -1.79 16.15
N THR A 237 25.32 -1.23 15.19
CA THR A 237 24.89 -1.89 13.96
C THR A 237 25.28 -1.06 12.75
N PHE A 238 25.90 -1.71 11.76
CA PHE A 238 26.13 -1.16 10.43
C PHE A 238 25.43 -2.00 9.40
N GLN A 239 24.76 -1.37 8.43
CA GLN A 239 24.19 -2.06 7.27
C GLN A 239 24.47 -1.27 5.99
N ALA A 240 24.83 -2.00 4.93
CA ALA A 240 24.85 -1.52 3.57
C ALA A 240 23.94 -2.40 2.72
N LYS A 241 23.02 -1.79 1.98
CA LYS A 241 22.08 -2.46 1.08
C LYS A 241 22.13 -1.81 -0.29
N MET A 242 22.22 -2.62 -1.32
CA MET A 242 22.15 -2.22 -2.72
C MET A 242 20.92 -2.89 -3.34
N ASP A 243 20.03 -2.09 -3.94
CA ASP A 243 18.85 -2.57 -4.67
C ASP A 243 18.94 -2.13 -6.13
N LEU A 244 18.49 -2.98 -7.02
CA LEU A 244 18.32 -2.68 -8.43
C LEU A 244 16.90 -3.10 -8.84
N ASP A 245 16.03 -2.11 -9.08
CA ASP A 245 14.71 -2.31 -9.66
C ASP A 245 14.77 -2.12 -11.17
N MET A 246 14.15 -3.04 -11.90
CA MET A 246 14.02 -3.01 -13.36
C MET A 246 12.57 -3.29 -13.74
N TYR A 247 12.04 -2.48 -14.62
CA TYR A 247 10.68 -2.63 -15.10
C TYR A 247 10.59 -2.38 -16.60
N THR A 248 9.83 -3.22 -17.27
CA THR A 248 9.45 -3.02 -18.66
C THR A 248 7.97 -3.26 -18.82
N THR A 249 7.30 -2.47 -19.64
CA THR A 249 5.89 -2.66 -19.97
C THR A 249 5.64 -2.34 -21.44
N PHE A 250 4.59 -2.95 -22.00
CA PHE A 250 4.14 -2.66 -23.34
C PHE A 250 2.62 -2.74 -23.43
N VAL A 251 2.06 -1.99 -24.36
CA VAL A 251 0.67 -2.08 -24.82
C VAL A 251 0.66 -2.06 -26.33
N LYS A 252 -0.04 -3.00 -26.95
CA LYS A 252 -0.32 -3.03 -28.39
C LYS A 252 -1.83 -3.14 -28.55
N GLY A 253 -2.50 -2.04 -28.86
CA GLY A 253 -3.93 -1.93 -28.92
C GLY A 253 -4.43 -1.54 -30.28
N ASN A 254 -5.50 -2.17 -30.73
CA ASN A 254 -6.24 -1.80 -31.92
C ASN A 254 -7.75 -1.77 -31.61
N GLY A 255 -8.49 -1.03 -32.40
CA GLY A 255 -9.93 -0.91 -32.20
C GLY A 255 -10.55 0.11 -33.15
N GLY A 256 -11.70 0.59 -32.76
CA GLY A 256 -12.39 1.66 -33.47
C GLY A 256 -13.14 2.57 -32.53
N SER A 257 -13.52 3.72 -33.02
CA SER A 257 -14.41 4.65 -32.34
C SER A 257 -15.55 5.09 -33.25
N ILE A 258 -16.67 5.42 -32.62
CA ILE A 258 -17.75 6.14 -33.24
C ILE A 258 -17.63 7.59 -32.78
N PHE A 259 -17.23 8.46 -33.69
CA PHE A 259 -17.15 9.90 -33.48
C PHE A 259 -18.44 10.56 -33.93
N THR A 260 -19.01 11.41 -33.10
CA THR A 260 -20.24 12.15 -33.41
C THR A 260 -20.01 13.61 -33.12
N LYS A 261 -20.35 14.46 -34.12
CA LYS A 261 -20.36 15.92 -33.99
C LYS A 261 -21.72 16.43 -34.46
N ASP A 262 -22.51 17.06 -33.57
CA ASP A 262 -23.84 17.62 -33.86
C ASP A 262 -24.80 16.64 -34.60
N GLY A 263 -24.68 15.34 -34.25
CA GLY A 263 -25.46 14.26 -34.86
C GLY A 263 -24.86 13.67 -36.15
N LEU A 264 -23.81 14.27 -36.72
CA LEU A 264 -23.04 13.65 -37.81
C LEU A 264 -22.14 12.57 -37.23
N ILE A 265 -22.19 11.38 -37.83
CA ILE A 265 -21.50 10.18 -37.33
C ILE A 265 -20.37 9.81 -38.29
N GLU A 266 -19.17 9.60 -37.73
CA GLU A 266 -18.02 9.09 -38.46
C GLU A 266 -17.51 7.83 -37.74
N GLU A 267 -17.12 6.80 -38.48
CA GLU A 267 -16.46 5.61 -37.97
C GLU A 267 -14.96 5.75 -38.15
N HIS A 268 -14.21 5.61 -37.05
CA HIS A 268 -12.77 5.70 -37.07
C HIS A 268 -12.12 4.36 -36.70
N GLY A 269 -10.99 4.05 -37.35
CA GLY A 269 -10.05 3.01 -36.92
C GLY A 269 -9.03 3.61 -35.96
N MET A 270 -8.57 2.82 -34.99
CA MET A 270 -7.63 3.25 -33.96
C MET A 270 -6.48 2.26 -33.79
N LEU A 271 -5.28 2.79 -33.63
CA LEU A 271 -4.09 2.04 -33.22
C LEU A 271 -3.41 2.80 -32.08
N LYS A 272 -3.08 2.09 -31.00
CA LYS A 272 -2.33 2.67 -29.89
C LYS A 272 -1.30 1.66 -29.37
N ASN A 273 -0.01 1.98 -29.56
CA ASN A 273 1.10 1.17 -29.03
C ASN A 273 1.91 2.02 -28.06
N SER A 274 2.27 1.46 -26.93
CA SER A 274 3.16 2.12 -25.99
C SER A 274 4.14 1.12 -25.36
N SER A 275 5.30 1.62 -25.01
CA SER A 275 6.27 0.87 -24.21
C SER A 275 6.94 1.81 -23.20
N SER A 276 7.28 1.28 -22.06
CA SER A 276 8.05 2.00 -21.05
C SER A 276 9.04 1.05 -20.38
N ASN A 277 10.22 1.56 -20.08
CA ASN A 277 11.19 0.85 -19.25
C ASN A 277 11.76 1.80 -18.22
N TYR A 278 12.11 1.28 -17.06
CA TYR A 278 12.91 2.01 -16.09
C TYR A 278 13.90 1.12 -15.34
N THR A 279 14.92 1.76 -14.80
CA THR A 279 15.92 1.16 -13.93
C THR A 279 16.21 2.10 -12.77
N THR A 280 16.23 1.54 -11.55
CA THR A 280 16.44 2.31 -10.32
C THR A 280 17.45 1.63 -9.41
N PRO A 281 18.76 1.90 -9.55
CA PRO A 281 19.75 1.55 -8.53
C PRO A 281 19.54 2.42 -7.28
N THR A 282 19.61 1.78 -6.11
CA THR A 282 19.49 2.42 -4.79
C THR A 282 20.58 1.89 -3.86
N LEU A 283 21.25 2.78 -3.13
CA LEU A 283 22.19 2.46 -2.05
C LEU A 283 21.65 2.99 -0.73
N ASP A 284 21.51 2.11 0.27
CA ASP A 284 21.08 2.44 1.64
C ASP A 284 22.19 2.09 2.63
N LEU A 285 22.72 3.10 3.32
CA LEU A 285 23.72 2.98 4.36
C LEU A 285 23.11 3.36 5.70
N TYR A 286 23.25 2.47 6.68
CA TYR A 286 22.75 2.68 8.03
C TYR A 286 23.84 2.41 9.07
N PHE A 287 23.87 3.28 10.08
CA PHE A 287 24.70 3.10 11.26
C PHE A 287 23.94 3.49 12.52
N SER A 288 23.99 2.65 13.57
CA SER A 288 23.51 3.01 14.90
C SER A 288 24.55 2.64 15.95
N LYS A 289 24.64 3.44 17.01
CA LYS A 289 25.54 3.22 18.14
C LYS A 289 24.82 3.51 19.44
N ASN A 290 24.96 2.58 20.41
CA ASN A 290 24.59 2.83 21.78
C ASN A 290 25.70 3.68 22.44
N LEU A 291 25.42 4.95 22.70
CA LEU A 291 26.33 5.88 23.37
C LEU A 291 26.38 5.56 24.88
N SER A 292 25.27 5.08 25.42
CA SER A 292 25.12 4.61 26.79
C SER A 292 23.99 3.56 26.86
N LYS A 293 23.72 3.01 28.05
CA LYS A 293 22.54 2.14 28.28
C LYS A 293 21.20 2.87 28.07
N LYS A 294 21.20 4.20 28.07
CA LYS A 294 20.02 5.05 27.92
C LYS A 294 19.98 5.84 26.61
N ASP A 295 21.11 5.95 25.93
CA ASP A 295 21.27 6.81 24.75
C ASP A 295 21.67 6.02 23.52
N GLU A 296 20.97 6.26 22.43
CA GLU A 296 21.26 5.68 21.14
C GLU A 296 21.26 6.77 20.06
N LEU A 297 22.27 6.75 19.23
CA LEU A 297 22.40 7.59 18.03
C LEU A 297 22.28 6.71 16.78
N SER A 298 21.53 7.16 15.79
CA SER A 298 21.38 6.48 14.51
C SER A 298 21.50 7.44 13.34
N ILE A 299 22.16 7.00 12.28
CA ILE A 299 22.33 7.72 11.02
C ILE A 299 21.89 6.81 9.88
N ASN A 300 21.14 7.37 8.92
CA ASN A 300 20.77 6.66 7.68
C ASN A 300 20.99 7.59 6.49
N LEU A 301 21.62 7.08 5.44
CA LEU A 301 21.85 7.77 4.19
C LEU A 301 21.39 6.87 3.04
N VAL A 302 20.51 7.40 2.19
CA VAL A 302 19.96 6.67 1.03
C VAL A 302 20.15 7.52 -0.22
N GLY A 303 20.68 6.92 -1.27
CA GLY A 303 20.81 7.53 -2.59
C GLY A 303 20.17 6.65 -3.66
N SER A 304 19.46 7.24 -4.61
CA SER A 304 18.89 6.53 -5.77
C SER A 304 19.01 7.35 -7.05
N SER A 305 19.04 6.63 -8.17
CA SER A 305 18.95 7.21 -9.50
C SER A 305 17.91 6.43 -10.29
N PHE A 306 16.87 7.10 -10.78
CA PHE A 306 15.84 6.54 -11.63
C PHE A 306 15.99 7.10 -13.04
N THR A 307 15.92 6.23 -14.03
CA THR A 307 15.86 6.61 -15.44
C THR A 307 14.76 5.83 -16.12
N THR A 308 13.97 6.50 -16.94
CA THR A 308 12.92 5.86 -17.74
C THR A 308 12.90 6.42 -19.15
N SER A 309 12.50 5.57 -20.10
CA SER A 309 12.14 5.93 -21.46
C SER A 309 10.74 5.39 -21.74
N THR A 310 9.83 6.27 -22.13
CA THR A 310 8.46 5.92 -22.50
C THR A 310 8.20 6.38 -23.92
N THR A 311 7.72 5.47 -24.77
CA THR A 311 7.28 5.78 -26.13
C THR A 311 5.81 5.43 -26.28
N GLU A 312 5.06 6.29 -26.98
CA GLU A 312 3.68 6.02 -27.35
C GLU A 312 3.44 6.45 -28.79
N PHE A 313 2.92 5.55 -29.61
CA PHE A 313 2.40 5.82 -30.92
C PHE A 313 0.88 5.64 -30.91
N ALA A 314 0.13 6.67 -31.24
CA ALA A 314 -1.34 6.65 -31.29
C ALA A 314 -1.80 7.26 -32.62
N LYS A 315 -2.62 6.52 -33.36
CA LYS A 315 -3.17 6.95 -34.65
C LYS A 315 -4.67 6.66 -34.72
N GLU A 316 -5.41 7.60 -35.29
CA GLU A 316 -6.84 7.48 -35.58
C GLU A 316 -7.10 7.94 -36.99
N TRP A 317 -7.95 7.24 -37.73
CA TRP A 317 -8.28 7.53 -39.12
C TRP A 317 -9.74 7.23 -39.44
N ILE A 318 -10.35 8.01 -40.37
CA ILE A 318 -11.71 7.77 -40.88
C ILE A 318 -11.70 6.49 -41.70
N VAL A 319 -12.53 5.49 -41.33
CA VAL A 319 -12.48 4.13 -41.93
C VAL A 319 -12.68 4.11 -43.44
N PRO A 320 -13.70 4.80 -44.04
CA PRO A 320 -13.93 4.73 -45.48
C PRO A 320 -12.83 5.39 -46.30
N SER A 321 -12.25 6.50 -45.81
CA SER A 321 -11.29 7.31 -46.56
C SER A 321 -9.82 7.03 -46.25
N GLY A 322 -9.54 6.45 -45.07
CA GLY A 322 -8.19 6.31 -44.56
C GLY A 322 -7.51 7.63 -44.15
N ILE A 323 -8.23 8.72 -44.12
CA ILE A 323 -7.71 10.04 -43.75
C ILE A 323 -7.38 10.01 -42.26
N SER A 324 -6.12 10.36 -41.89
CA SER A 324 -5.71 10.48 -40.49
C SER A 324 -6.32 11.70 -39.85
N VAL A 325 -6.98 11.52 -38.71
CA VAL A 325 -7.60 12.61 -37.91
C VAL A 325 -6.81 12.85 -36.61
N PHE A 326 -5.99 11.88 -36.20
CA PHE A 326 -5.09 12.00 -35.06
C PHE A 326 -3.84 11.14 -35.32
N ASP A 327 -2.67 11.72 -35.06
CA ASP A 327 -1.38 11.04 -35.23
C ASP A 327 -0.43 11.63 -34.19
N ASN A 328 -0.05 10.83 -33.19
CA ASN A 328 0.84 11.23 -32.11
C ASN A 328 1.96 10.21 -31.91
N ASP A 329 3.18 10.67 -32.07
CA ASP A 329 4.40 9.91 -31.75
C ASP A 329 5.08 10.60 -30.57
N MET A 330 4.95 9.98 -29.39
CA MET A 330 5.43 10.54 -28.13
C MET A 330 6.68 9.79 -27.64
N ASN A 331 7.68 10.55 -27.26
CA ASN A 331 8.87 10.06 -26.57
C ASN A 331 9.08 10.91 -25.30
N LEU A 332 9.05 10.26 -24.15
CA LEU A 332 9.30 10.87 -22.84
C LEU A 332 10.52 10.23 -22.19
N GLN A 333 11.53 11.03 -21.91
CA GLN A 333 12.70 10.65 -21.13
C GLN A 333 12.59 11.29 -19.75
N THR A 334 12.70 10.50 -18.68
CA THR A 334 12.71 11.02 -17.30
C THR A 334 13.98 10.59 -16.58
N LYS A 335 14.62 11.52 -15.92
CA LYS A 335 15.73 11.27 -14.98
C LYS A 335 15.36 11.82 -13.62
N GLN A 336 15.55 11.00 -12.59
CA GLN A 336 15.33 11.40 -11.20
C GLN A 336 16.53 10.97 -10.36
N THR A 337 17.08 11.89 -9.56
CA THR A 337 18.08 11.57 -8.54
C THR A 337 17.55 11.97 -7.18
N GLY A 338 17.71 11.09 -6.19
CA GLY A 338 17.23 11.33 -4.83
C GLY A 338 18.31 11.03 -3.80
N ILE A 339 18.45 11.90 -2.80
CA ILE A 339 19.29 11.68 -1.62
C ILE A 339 18.45 11.97 -0.38
N VAL A 340 18.50 11.05 0.60
CA VAL A 340 17.87 11.21 1.91
C VAL A 340 18.90 10.99 2.99
N GLY A 341 18.99 11.92 3.94
CA GLY A 341 19.79 11.80 5.15
C GLY A 341 18.93 11.92 6.39
N GLU A 342 19.13 11.08 7.40
CA GLU A 342 18.46 11.19 8.70
C GLU A 342 19.45 10.95 9.82
N LEU A 343 19.39 11.81 10.84
CA LEU A 343 20.08 11.69 12.12
C LEU A 343 19.01 11.61 13.21
N ALA A 344 19.08 10.61 14.08
CA ALA A 344 18.13 10.45 15.18
C ALA A 344 18.83 10.05 16.48
N HIS A 345 18.32 10.59 17.58
CA HIS A 345 18.73 10.28 18.95
C HIS A 345 17.54 9.79 19.74
N VAL A 346 17.73 8.72 20.52
CA VAL A 346 16.73 8.19 21.46
C VAL A 346 17.34 8.20 22.84
N HIS A 347 16.67 8.89 23.79
CA HIS A 347 16.99 8.85 25.21
C HIS A 347 15.90 8.12 25.99
N THR A 348 16.30 7.16 26.84
CA THR A 348 15.39 6.39 27.68
C THR A 348 15.39 6.90 29.10
N PHE A 349 14.28 7.52 29.52
CA PHE A 349 14.00 7.92 30.89
C PHE A 349 13.30 6.78 31.66
N GLU A 350 13.20 6.89 32.97
CA GLU A 350 12.36 5.98 33.78
C GLU A 350 10.88 6.07 33.39
N ALA A 351 10.40 7.30 33.07
CA ALA A 351 9.01 7.57 32.71
C ALA A 351 8.66 7.25 31.25
N GLY A 352 9.66 7.00 30.37
CA GLY A 352 9.39 6.79 28.96
C GLY A 352 10.60 7.03 28.05
N LYS A 353 10.35 7.21 26.76
CA LYS A 353 11.40 7.43 25.73
C LYS A 353 11.17 8.75 24.99
N LEU A 354 12.20 9.52 24.84
CA LEU A 354 12.26 10.69 23.96
C LEU A 354 13.02 10.31 22.69
N SER A 355 12.39 10.46 21.54
CA SER A 355 13.00 10.27 20.22
C SER A 355 13.01 11.59 19.50
N SER A 356 14.19 12.07 19.09
CA SER A 356 14.34 13.32 18.35
C SER A 356 15.20 13.09 17.12
N GLY A 357 14.93 13.81 16.03
CA GLY A 357 15.72 13.65 14.81
C GLY A 357 15.53 14.77 13.82
N TYR A 358 16.41 14.74 12.83
CA TYR A 358 16.38 15.59 11.65
C TYR A 358 16.52 14.73 10.40
N ARG A 359 15.59 14.91 9.46
CA ARG A 359 15.58 14.25 8.16
C ARG A 359 15.60 15.31 7.07
N VAL A 360 16.44 15.12 6.07
CA VAL A 360 16.47 15.91 4.84
C VAL A 360 16.32 14.98 3.64
N SER A 361 15.49 15.37 2.69
CA SER A 361 15.30 14.67 1.42
C SER A 361 15.42 15.67 0.28
N ASN A 362 16.31 15.41 -0.67
CA ASN A 362 16.44 16.21 -1.88
C ASN A 362 16.23 15.30 -3.10
N THR A 363 15.32 15.70 -3.99
CA THR A 363 15.00 14.97 -5.22
C THR A 363 14.98 15.93 -6.39
N ASN A 364 15.79 15.64 -7.41
CA ASN A 364 15.78 16.34 -8.69
C ASN A 364 15.11 15.47 -9.74
N ILE A 365 14.18 16.02 -10.50
CA ILE A 365 13.48 15.37 -11.60
C ILE A 365 13.65 16.22 -12.85
N SER A 366 13.99 15.61 -13.97
CA SER A 366 13.93 16.25 -15.30
C SER A 366 13.22 15.34 -16.29
N ASN A 367 12.40 15.95 -17.14
CA ASN A 367 11.60 15.31 -18.17
C ASN A 367 11.81 16.00 -19.49
N ASP A 368 12.19 15.23 -20.51
CA ASP A 368 12.29 15.67 -21.90
C ASP A 368 11.15 14.99 -22.66
N LEU A 369 10.17 15.74 -23.10
CA LEU A 369 8.99 15.27 -23.83
C LEU A 369 9.02 15.77 -25.28
N GLN A 370 8.91 14.83 -26.21
CA GLN A 370 8.63 15.09 -27.61
C GLN A 370 7.30 14.42 -27.96
N ASN A 371 6.36 15.17 -28.51
CA ASN A 371 5.06 14.64 -28.94
C ASN A 371 4.42 15.55 -30.03
N LEU A 372 3.13 15.37 -30.31
CA LEU A 372 2.35 16.15 -31.27
C LEU A 372 2.40 17.65 -31.00
N THR A 373 2.52 18.09 -29.74
CA THR A 373 2.60 19.51 -29.38
C THR A 373 4.02 20.10 -29.49
N GLY A 374 4.99 19.28 -29.88
CA GLY A 374 6.40 19.66 -30.02
C GLY A 374 7.30 19.14 -28.91
N PHE A 375 8.46 19.76 -28.75
CA PHE A 375 9.42 19.43 -27.71
C PHE A 375 9.24 20.34 -26.49
N SER A 376 9.23 19.74 -25.31
CA SER A 376 9.21 20.47 -24.03
C SER A 376 10.12 19.83 -22.99
N GLU A 377 10.74 20.66 -22.18
CA GLU A 377 11.55 20.26 -21.04
C GLU A 377 10.90 20.75 -19.75
N TYR A 378 10.87 19.90 -18.75
CA TYR A 378 10.43 20.26 -17.40
C TYR A 378 11.39 19.73 -16.38
N SER A 379 11.77 20.57 -15.42
CA SER A 379 12.59 20.14 -14.29
C SER A 379 12.08 20.72 -12.98
N VAL A 380 12.19 19.93 -11.92
CA VAL A 380 11.80 20.35 -10.58
C VAL A 380 12.75 19.76 -9.53
N ASN A 381 13.14 20.60 -8.58
CA ASN A 381 13.84 20.21 -7.35
C ASN A 381 12.87 20.21 -6.19
N TYR A 382 12.84 19.11 -5.44
CA TYR A 382 12.11 18.96 -4.19
C TYR A 382 13.11 18.87 -3.03
N LEU A 383 13.03 19.81 -2.10
CA LEU A 383 13.75 19.73 -0.83
C LEU A 383 12.73 19.69 0.30
N GLU A 384 12.74 18.60 1.06
CA GLU A 384 11.94 18.45 2.28
C GLU A 384 12.87 18.31 3.48
N GLN A 385 12.64 19.12 4.50
CA GLN A 385 13.34 19.08 5.77
C GLN A 385 12.34 18.82 6.89
N TYR A 386 12.64 17.89 7.78
CA TYR A 386 11.75 17.50 8.88
C TYR A 386 12.52 17.36 10.19
N PHE A 387 12.25 18.26 11.11
CA PHE A 387 12.69 18.18 12.49
C PHE A 387 11.56 17.56 13.31
N TYR A 388 11.86 16.58 14.15
CA TYR A 388 10.86 15.96 14.98
C TYR A 388 11.38 15.63 16.38
N THR A 389 10.45 15.66 17.34
CA THR A 389 10.64 15.12 18.69
C THR A 389 9.34 14.45 19.13
N GLU A 390 9.45 13.31 19.79
CA GLU A 390 8.29 12.52 20.25
C GLU A 390 8.62 11.87 21.57
N PHE A 391 7.81 12.13 22.59
CA PHE A 391 7.88 11.47 23.89
C PHE A 391 6.81 10.40 24.00
N SER A 392 7.19 9.17 24.38
CA SER A 392 6.28 8.05 24.60
C SER A 392 6.42 7.52 26.00
N GLY A 393 5.30 7.34 26.71
CA GLY A 393 5.29 6.87 28.09
C GLY A 393 4.04 6.12 28.46
N LYS A 394 4.04 5.57 29.68
CA LYS A 394 2.92 4.83 30.26
C LYS A 394 2.76 5.16 31.74
N VAL A 395 1.53 5.45 32.16
CA VAL A 395 1.14 5.63 33.56
C VAL A 395 -0.04 4.72 33.85
N LYS A 396 0.17 3.67 34.66
CA LYS A 396 -0.85 2.64 34.99
C LYS A 396 -1.49 2.06 33.71
N LYS A 397 -2.80 2.28 33.50
CA LYS A 397 -3.58 1.84 32.32
C LYS A 397 -3.56 2.83 31.17
N PHE A 398 -2.96 4.00 31.36
CA PHE A 398 -2.90 5.06 30.38
C PHE A 398 -1.54 5.07 29.69
N ASN A 399 -1.54 5.00 28.37
CA ASN A 399 -0.36 5.12 27.53
C ASN A 399 -0.49 6.38 26.68
N TYR A 400 0.61 7.06 26.43
CA TYR A 400 0.59 8.26 25.63
C TYR A 400 1.83 8.36 24.75
N ARG A 401 1.68 9.02 23.62
CA ARG A 401 2.75 9.43 22.72
C ARG A 401 2.41 10.83 22.20
N ILE A 402 3.26 11.78 22.49
CA ILE A 402 3.11 13.19 22.14
C ILE A 402 4.32 13.60 21.34
N GLY A 403 4.10 14.09 20.13
CA GLY A 403 5.14 14.51 19.21
C GLY A 403 4.88 15.91 18.69
N ALA A 404 5.95 16.58 18.37
CA ALA A 404 5.98 17.83 17.63
C ALA A 404 7.03 17.77 16.54
N GLY A 405 6.73 18.35 15.40
CA GLY A 405 7.67 18.45 14.29
C GLY A 405 7.57 19.80 13.59
N LEU A 406 8.57 20.09 12.81
CA LEU A 406 8.62 21.25 11.92
C LEU A 406 9.04 20.77 10.55
N THR A 407 8.16 20.86 9.55
CA THR A 407 8.43 20.44 8.18
C THR A 407 8.56 21.65 7.27
N ASN A 408 9.64 21.71 6.51
CA ASN A 408 9.79 22.61 5.38
C ASN A 408 9.59 21.84 4.08
N ILE A 409 8.78 22.37 3.20
CA ILE A 409 8.61 21.91 1.81
C ILE A 409 9.06 23.03 0.90
N HIS A 410 10.12 22.79 0.14
CA HIS A 410 10.66 23.72 -0.84
C HIS A 410 10.70 23.03 -2.21
N ASN A 411 9.88 23.52 -3.15
CA ASN A 411 9.80 23.02 -4.52
C ASN A 411 10.23 24.14 -5.46
N LYS A 412 11.16 23.87 -6.38
CA LYS A 412 11.66 24.84 -7.34
C LYS A 412 11.64 24.26 -8.75
N SER A 413 10.89 24.88 -9.65
CA SER A 413 10.94 24.69 -11.10
C SER A 413 11.37 25.95 -11.82
N ALA A 414 11.40 25.94 -13.15
CA ALA A 414 11.64 27.14 -13.95
C ALA A 414 10.52 28.17 -13.79
N GLU A 415 9.26 27.70 -13.64
CA GLU A 415 8.06 28.54 -13.61
C GLU A 415 7.74 29.06 -12.21
N ASN A 416 8.10 28.32 -11.16
CA ASN A 416 7.68 28.66 -9.80
C ASN A 416 8.66 28.17 -8.73
N THR A 417 8.71 28.91 -7.62
CA THR A 417 9.36 28.49 -6.39
C THR A 417 8.34 28.56 -5.25
N PHE A 418 8.14 27.44 -4.59
CA PHE A 418 7.25 27.32 -3.43
C PHE A 418 8.07 26.95 -2.19
N ASP A 419 7.89 27.69 -1.10
CA ASP A 419 8.52 27.42 0.20
C ASP A 419 7.48 27.55 1.31
N GLN A 420 7.38 26.52 2.16
CA GLN A 420 6.43 26.51 3.27
C GLN A 420 6.97 25.75 4.48
N TRP A 421 6.95 26.41 5.63
CA TRP A 421 7.14 25.78 6.93
C TRP A 421 5.80 25.42 7.55
N SER A 422 5.70 24.23 8.12
CA SER A 422 4.49 23.71 8.77
C SER A 422 4.85 23.06 10.11
N PHE A 423 4.18 23.48 11.18
CA PHE A 423 4.23 22.79 12.47
C PHE A 423 3.39 21.52 12.41
N THR A 424 3.95 20.38 12.81
CA THR A 424 3.33 19.06 12.64
C THR A 424 3.14 18.35 13.98
N PRO A 425 2.12 18.76 14.79
CA PRO A 425 1.81 18.12 16.06
C PRO A 425 1.21 16.73 15.85
N LYS A 426 1.44 15.86 16.85
CA LYS A 426 0.88 14.51 16.90
C LYS A 426 0.60 14.11 18.34
N VAL A 427 -0.58 13.57 18.59
CA VAL A 427 -1.00 13.07 19.90
C VAL A 427 -1.64 11.70 19.74
N ILE A 428 -1.21 10.75 20.54
CA ILE A 428 -1.84 9.43 20.65
C ILE A 428 -2.05 9.14 22.13
N LEU A 429 -3.29 8.87 22.50
CA LEU A 429 -3.71 8.54 23.86
C LEU A 429 -4.36 7.17 23.84
N GLY A 430 -3.97 6.28 24.72
CA GLY A 430 -4.53 4.95 24.84
C GLY A 430 -4.90 4.60 26.27
N TYR A 431 -6.06 4.02 26.45
CA TYR A 431 -6.53 3.56 27.74
C TYR A 431 -6.91 2.08 27.70
N GLN A 432 -6.33 1.28 28.60
CA GLN A 432 -6.64 -0.13 28.74
C GLN A 432 -7.86 -0.29 29.64
N LEU A 433 -9.02 -0.57 29.05
CA LEU A 433 -10.27 -0.81 29.78
C LEU A 433 -10.20 -2.11 30.58
N LYS A 434 -9.88 -3.22 29.89
CA LYS A 434 -9.64 -4.57 30.42
C LYS A 434 -8.42 -5.18 29.72
N ASP A 435 -7.94 -6.32 30.14
CA ASP A 435 -6.77 -6.97 29.51
C ASP A 435 -6.96 -7.23 28.02
N ASN A 436 -8.20 -7.42 27.59
CA ASN A 436 -8.58 -7.69 26.20
C ASN A 436 -9.34 -6.55 25.52
N GLN A 437 -9.45 -5.37 26.13
CA GLN A 437 -10.17 -4.22 25.59
C GLN A 437 -9.39 -2.93 25.75
N SER A 438 -9.32 -2.13 24.69
CA SER A 438 -8.67 -0.82 24.72
C SER A 438 -9.41 0.23 23.92
N LEU A 439 -9.27 1.48 24.36
CA LEU A 439 -9.65 2.68 23.62
C LEU A 439 -8.41 3.45 23.25
N ARG A 440 -8.39 4.03 22.05
CA ARG A 440 -7.30 4.90 21.58
C ARG A 440 -7.88 6.10 20.85
N PHE A 441 -7.28 7.24 21.08
CA PHE A 441 -7.49 8.47 20.33
C PHE A 441 -6.17 8.86 19.68
N ALA A 442 -6.21 9.26 18.41
CA ALA A 442 -5.04 9.80 17.73
C ALA A 442 -5.42 10.99 16.88
N SER A 443 -4.59 12.01 16.94
CA SER A 443 -4.72 13.22 16.15
C SER A 443 -3.34 13.59 15.59
N SER A 444 -3.30 13.97 14.31
CA SER A 444 -2.07 14.41 13.65
C SER A 444 -2.36 15.44 12.57
N TYR A 445 -1.37 16.31 12.34
CA TYR A 445 -1.38 17.29 11.28
C TYR A 445 -0.07 17.17 10.49
N ARG A 446 -0.17 17.17 9.14
CA ARG A 446 1.00 17.11 8.25
C ARG A 446 0.78 17.83 6.92
N PRO A 447 1.80 18.47 6.34
CA PRO A 447 1.77 18.93 4.96
C PRO A 447 2.02 17.75 4.01
N ILE A 448 1.56 17.87 2.75
CA ILE A 448 1.80 16.92 1.67
C ILE A 448 2.18 17.73 0.44
N SER A 449 3.39 17.49 -0.09
CA SER A 449 3.89 18.15 -1.31
C SER A 449 3.10 17.70 -2.56
N PRO A 450 2.89 18.59 -3.56
CA PRO A 450 2.45 18.17 -4.87
C PRO A 450 3.44 17.17 -5.49
N TRP A 451 2.92 16.19 -6.23
CA TRP A 451 3.78 15.24 -6.97
C TRP A 451 4.18 15.81 -8.35
N SER A 452 5.20 15.24 -8.97
CA SER A 452 5.83 15.79 -10.17
C SER A 452 4.87 15.97 -11.34
N ALA A 453 4.01 14.96 -11.63
CA ALA A 453 3.03 15.06 -12.70
C ALA A 453 1.98 16.15 -12.46
N ALA A 454 1.64 16.46 -11.21
CA ALA A 454 0.74 17.56 -10.89
C ALA A 454 1.38 18.95 -11.10
N LEU A 455 2.71 19.06 -11.01
CA LEU A 455 3.46 20.30 -11.22
C LEU A 455 3.95 20.46 -12.67
N SER A 456 4.06 19.38 -13.46
CA SER A 456 4.65 19.40 -14.80
C SER A 456 3.84 20.27 -15.77
N SER A 457 4.48 21.23 -16.38
CA SER A 457 3.90 22.05 -17.46
C SER A 457 3.86 21.33 -18.81
N ASN A 458 4.40 20.13 -18.93
CA ASN A 458 4.35 19.33 -20.14
C ASN A 458 2.91 19.03 -20.56
N ILE A 459 2.62 19.20 -21.86
CA ILE A 459 1.29 19.01 -22.45
C ILE A 459 1.25 17.64 -23.13
N VAL A 460 0.31 16.78 -22.73
CA VAL A 460 0.08 15.46 -23.32
C VAL A 460 -1.31 15.42 -23.94
N GLN A 461 -1.40 15.11 -25.23
CA GLN A 461 -2.68 14.94 -25.93
C GLN A 461 -3.35 13.64 -25.47
N MET A 462 -4.58 13.75 -24.98
CA MET A 462 -5.38 12.62 -24.49
C MET A 462 -6.38 12.10 -25.53
N ALA A 463 -7.04 13.04 -26.23
CA ALA A 463 -8.02 12.82 -27.26
C ALA A 463 -8.08 14.09 -28.15
N PRO A 464 -8.73 14.07 -29.31
CA PRO A 464 -9.01 15.30 -30.03
C PRO A 464 -9.66 16.35 -29.12
N ASN A 465 -9.17 17.58 -29.15
CA ASN A 465 -9.60 18.71 -28.31
C ASN A 465 -9.44 18.53 -26.79
N ILE A 466 -8.67 17.55 -26.32
CA ILE A 466 -8.45 17.29 -24.88
C ILE A 466 -6.98 17.03 -24.62
N VAL A 467 -6.37 17.86 -23.81
CA VAL A 467 -4.99 17.69 -23.32
C VAL A 467 -4.96 17.44 -21.81
N GLN A 468 -3.85 16.91 -21.32
CA GLN A 468 -3.53 16.87 -19.91
C GLN A 468 -2.26 17.67 -19.67
N ARG A 469 -2.25 18.47 -18.60
CA ARG A 469 -1.06 19.18 -18.10
C ARG A 469 -1.14 19.37 -16.59
N GLY A 470 0.00 19.49 -15.93
CA GLY A 470 0.04 19.87 -14.51
C GLY A 470 -0.13 21.38 -14.31
N ASN A 471 0.07 21.79 -13.06
CA ASN A 471 0.00 23.18 -12.63
C ASN A 471 1.21 23.48 -11.73
N PRO A 472 2.24 24.20 -12.20
CA PRO A 472 3.45 24.47 -11.43
C PRO A 472 3.23 25.40 -10.23
N PHE A 473 2.05 26.06 -10.13
CA PHE A 473 1.70 26.99 -9.05
C PHE A 473 0.98 26.31 -7.86
N LEU A 474 0.87 24.98 -7.84
CA LEU A 474 0.26 24.26 -6.74
C LEU A 474 1.03 24.43 -5.43
N LYS A 475 0.26 24.59 -4.35
CA LYS A 475 0.75 24.66 -2.97
C LYS A 475 0.62 23.29 -2.31
N SER A 476 1.40 23.04 -1.26
CA SER A 476 1.24 21.84 -0.46
C SER A 476 -0.13 21.80 0.22
N GLN A 477 -0.76 20.64 0.21
CA GLN A 477 -2.00 20.39 0.96
C GLN A 477 -1.68 20.17 2.44
N GLN A 478 -2.64 20.50 3.32
CA GLN A 478 -2.48 20.40 4.77
C GLN A 478 -3.52 19.40 5.30
N MET A 479 -3.08 18.24 5.77
CA MET A 479 -3.97 17.18 6.21
C MET A 479 -4.02 17.09 7.74
N PHE A 480 -5.24 17.19 8.29
CA PHE A 480 -5.57 16.93 9.68
C PHE A 480 -6.35 15.62 9.78
N ALA A 481 -5.84 14.66 10.55
CA ALA A 481 -6.43 13.33 10.68
C ALA A 481 -6.70 12.97 12.14
N ASN A 482 -7.91 12.50 12.43
CA ASN A 482 -8.35 12.05 13.74
C ASN A 482 -8.88 10.62 13.64
N ASN A 483 -8.57 9.81 14.66
CA ASN A 483 -9.05 8.45 14.78
C ASN A 483 -9.47 8.19 16.23
N PHE A 484 -10.60 7.54 16.41
CA PHE A 484 -11.04 7.01 17.69
C PHE A 484 -11.27 5.51 17.52
N ILE A 485 -10.46 4.71 18.22
CA ILE A 485 -10.35 3.28 17.96
C ILE A 485 -10.74 2.50 19.22
N TYR A 486 -11.72 1.62 19.11
CA TYR A 486 -12.02 0.58 20.07
C TYR A 486 -11.50 -0.75 19.57
N SER A 487 -10.80 -1.51 20.43
CA SER A 487 -10.31 -2.85 20.13
C SER A 487 -10.73 -3.83 21.21
N LEU A 488 -11.24 -4.98 20.79
CA LEU A 488 -11.57 -6.13 21.63
C LEU A 488 -10.91 -7.37 21.03
N ASN A 489 -10.25 -8.18 21.84
CA ASN A 489 -9.73 -9.46 21.39
C ASN A 489 -9.95 -10.56 22.43
N ASN A 490 -10.29 -11.74 21.97
CA ASN A 490 -10.33 -12.94 22.79
C ASN A 490 -10.00 -14.18 21.94
N LYS A 491 -10.18 -15.36 22.49
CA LYS A 491 -9.87 -16.62 21.80
C LYS A 491 -10.67 -16.81 20.51
N TYR A 492 -11.89 -16.28 20.45
CA TYR A 492 -12.85 -16.50 19.35
C TYR A 492 -13.02 -15.29 18.44
N PHE A 493 -12.79 -14.08 18.95
CA PHE A 493 -13.04 -12.84 18.25
C PHE A 493 -11.85 -11.89 18.37
N ASP A 494 -11.46 -11.31 17.24
CA ASP A 494 -10.73 -10.06 17.17
C ASP A 494 -11.65 -9.01 16.53
N PHE A 495 -11.84 -7.88 17.18
CA PHE A 495 -12.70 -6.80 16.72
C PHE A 495 -12.00 -5.46 16.86
N ASN A 496 -12.09 -4.63 15.85
CA ASN A 496 -11.56 -3.27 15.83
C ASN A 496 -12.58 -2.36 15.13
N ALA A 497 -13.00 -1.30 15.81
CA ALA A 497 -13.83 -0.25 15.24
C ALA A 497 -13.06 1.07 15.30
N ASN A 498 -12.84 1.70 14.15
CA ASN A 498 -12.15 2.97 14.01
C ASN A 498 -13.10 4.01 13.42
N LEU A 499 -13.54 4.95 14.24
CA LEU A 499 -14.20 6.17 13.79
C LEU A 499 -13.10 7.13 13.32
N PHE A 500 -13.14 7.57 12.07
CA PHE A 500 -12.13 8.47 11.52
C PHE A 500 -12.75 9.71 10.90
N TYR A 501 -12.01 10.81 11.02
CA TYR A 501 -12.29 12.07 10.35
C TYR A 501 -10.98 12.63 9.80
N ARG A 502 -10.96 12.94 8.49
CA ARG A 502 -9.85 13.59 7.80
C ARG A 502 -10.33 14.90 7.20
N TYR A 503 -9.60 15.96 7.42
CA TYR A 503 -9.79 17.25 6.79
C TYR A 503 -8.50 17.62 6.06
N THR A 504 -8.59 17.95 4.78
CA THR A 504 -7.45 18.40 3.99
C THR A 504 -7.73 19.79 3.44
N ASP A 505 -6.97 20.77 3.90
CA ASP A 505 -6.97 22.12 3.34
C ASP A 505 -6.13 22.15 2.06
N LYS A 506 -6.56 22.97 1.08
CA LYS A 506 -5.90 23.11 -0.24
C LYS A 506 -5.62 21.77 -0.92
N ILE A 507 -6.58 20.85 -0.85
CA ILE A 507 -6.43 19.55 -1.52
C ILE A 507 -6.13 19.73 -3.00
N ILE A 508 -5.13 19.00 -3.51
CA ILE A 508 -4.81 18.98 -4.92
C ILE A 508 -5.86 18.13 -5.62
N ASN A 509 -6.70 18.78 -6.42
CA ASN A 509 -7.82 18.20 -7.12
C ASN A 509 -7.61 18.32 -8.63
N GLN A 510 -7.86 17.24 -9.37
CA GLN A 510 -7.82 17.23 -10.82
C GLN A 510 -9.20 17.66 -11.36
N TYR A 511 -9.23 18.44 -12.44
CA TYR A 511 -10.47 18.92 -13.05
C TYR A 511 -10.25 19.33 -14.50
N TYR A 512 -11.33 19.39 -15.29
CA TYR A 512 -11.30 19.92 -16.65
C TYR A 512 -11.53 21.42 -16.64
N VAL A 513 -10.75 22.14 -17.45
CA VAL A 513 -10.91 23.57 -17.73
C VAL A 513 -11.01 23.77 -19.24
N LEU A 514 -11.68 24.85 -19.66
CA LEU A 514 -11.59 25.31 -21.04
C LEU A 514 -10.17 25.80 -21.31
N ASP A 515 -9.63 25.45 -22.47
CA ASP A 515 -8.29 25.80 -22.92
C ASP A 515 -8.38 26.45 -24.30
N GLU A 516 -7.79 27.64 -24.48
CA GLU A 516 -7.91 28.42 -25.69
C GLU A 516 -7.28 27.75 -26.93
N ASP A 517 -6.19 26.97 -26.70
CA ASP A 517 -5.42 26.34 -27.78
C ASP A 517 -5.92 24.93 -28.11
N PHE A 518 -6.41 24.20 -27.10
CA PHE A 518 -6.65 22.76 -27.19
C PHE A 518 -8.10 22.35 -26.90
N GLY A 519 -9.01 23.31 -26.66
CA GLY A 519 -10.40 23.07 -26.31
C GLY A 519 -10.55 22.77 -24.81
N TYR A 520 -10.11 21.62 -24.32
CA TYR A 520 -10.12 21.30 -22.87
C TYR A 520 -8.76 20.83 -22.37
N ALA A 521 -8.40 21.26 -21.16
CA ALA A 521 -7.27 20.74 -20.43
C ALA A 521 -7.72 20.03 -19.14
N LEU A 522 -7.29 18.80 -18.94
CA LEU A 522 -7.33 18.13 -17.66
C LEU A 522 -6.13 18.58 -16.83
N THR A 523 -6.35 19.38 -15.80
CA THR A 523 -5.29 19.99 -14.99
C THR A 523 -5.57 19.87 -13.50
N TYR A 524 -4.77 20.54 -12.66
CA TYR A 524 -4.85 20.47 -11.21
C TYR A 524 -5.06 21.84 -10.58
N GLU A 525 -5.83 21.86 -9.50
CA GLU A 525 -6.03 23.03 -8.63
C GLU A 525 -5.74 22.69 -7.17
N ASN A 526 -5.48 23.69 -6.34
CA ASN A 526 -5.73 23.60 -4.92
C ASN A 526 -7.19 23.90 -4.64
N ALA A 527 -8.04 22.89 -4.58
CA ALA A 527 -9.42 23.03 -4.14
C ALA A 527 -9.48 23.52 -2.67
N LYS A 528 -10.60 24.14 -2.25
CA LYS A 528 -10.69 24.75 -0.92
C LYS A 528 -10.40 23.74 0.21
N ASN A 529 -11.11 22.62 0.22
CA ASN A 529 -10.86 21.54 1.17
C ASN A 529 -11.47 20.22 0.72
N SER A 530 -11.03 19.16 1.36
CA SER A 530 -11.68 17.85 1.34
C SER A 530 -11.97 17.39 2.75
N GLN A 531 -13.07 16.67 2.92
CA GLN A 531 -13.44 16.02 4.18
C GLN A 531 -13.79 14.57 3.93
N GLN A 532 -13.30 13.69 4.78
CA GLN A 532 -13.64 12.28 4.76
C GLN A 532 -14.02 11.86 6.19
N PHE A 533 -15.19 11.27 6.33
CA PHE A 533 -15.72 10.75 7.60
C PHE A 533 -16.21 9.32 7.39
N GLY A 534 -15.91 8.44 8.34
CA GLY A 534 -16.37 7.06 8.25
C GLY A 534 -16.10 6.24 9.51
N VAL A 535 -16.60 5.02 9.48
CA VAL A 535 -16.34 4.01 10.51
C VAL A 535 -15.76 2.76 9.82
N GLN A 536 -14.53 2.42 10.15
CA GLN A 536 -13.94 1.17 9.69
C GLN A 536 -14.15 0.10 10.76
N VAL A 537 -14.87 -0.96 10.41
CA VAL A 537 -15.07 -2.14 11.24
C VAL A 537 -14.27 -3.29 10.66
N SER A 538 -13.34 -3.83 11.44
CA SER A 538 -12.56 -5.02 11.12
C SER A 538 -12.85 -6.10 12.16
N GLY A 539 -13.27 -7.27 11.71
CA GLY A 539 -13.57 -8.39 12.57
C GLY A 539 -12.95 -9.70 12.07
N SER A 540 -12.52 -10.54 13.00
CA SER A 540 -12.10 -11.91 12.74
C SER A 540 -12.82 -12.83 13.71
N TYR A 541 -13.51 -13.82 13.20
CA TYR A 541 -14.21 -14.85 13.99
C TYR A 541 -13.58 -16.21 13.82
N LYS A 542 -13.28 -16.87 14.94
CA LYS A 542 -12.64 -18.19 15.03
C LYS A 542 -13.54 -19.12 15.82
N PRO A 543 -14.51 -19.82 15.21
CA PRO A 543 -15.50 -20.64 15.93
C PRO A 543 -14.87 -21.70 16.84
N PHE A 544 -13.71 -22.23 16.46
CA PHE A 544 -12.99 -23.24 17.25
C PHE A 544 -11.89 -22.64 18.15
N GLY A 545 -11.76 -21.30 18.18
CA GLY A 545 -10.71 -20.62 18.95
C GLY A 545 -9.27 -20.87 18.44
N ASN A 546 -9.12 -21.39 17.23
CA ASN A 546 -7.86 -21.62 16.52
C ASN A 546 -8.05 -21.28 15.02
N ASN A 547 -7.07 -21.63 14.17
CA ASN A 547 -7.10 -21.31 12.75
C ASN A 547 -7.79 -22.39 11.89
N LEU A 548 -8.45 -23.41 12.49
CA LEU A 548 -9.17 -24.42 11.72
C LEU A 548 -10.24 -23.80 10.81
N LEU A 549 -10.88 -22.73 11.28
CA LEU A 549 -11.77 -21.90 10.48
C LEU A 549 -11.68 -20.46 10.98
N VAL A 550 -11.42 -19.53 10.08
CA VAL A 550 -11.34 -18.09 10.37
C VAL A 550 -12.12 -17.32 9.32
N ALA A 551 -13.12 -16.57 9.73
CA ALA A 551 -13.82 -15.61 8.89
C ALA A 551 -13.37 -14.20 9.26
N LYS A 552 -12.81 -13.46 8.29
CA LYS A 552 -12.45 -12.05 8.44
C LYS A 552 -13.40 -11.20 7.61
N LEU A 553 -13.89 -10.11 8.19
CA LEU A 553 -14.73 -9.13 7.53
C LEU A 553 -14.18 -7.74 7.82
N ASN A 554 -13.95 -6.96 6.77
CA ASN A 554 -13.62 -5.55 6.85
C ASN A 554 -14.67 -4.76 6.08
N VAL A 555 -15.30 -3.80 6.75
CA VAL A 555 -16.36 -2.96 6.16
C VAL A 555 -16.11 -1.51 6.57
N THR A 556 -16.17 -0.61 5.61
CA THR A 556 -15.98 0.82 5.85
C THR A 556 -17.05 1.63 5.15
N PRO A 557 -18.19 1.90 5.81
CA PRO A 557 -19.06 2.98 5.37
C PRO A 557 -18.36 4.33 5.56
N ALA A 558 -18.30 5.11 4.49
CA ALA A 558 -17.67 6.41 4.51
C ALA A 558 -18.36 7.42 3.58
N SER A 559 -18.23 8.68 3.94
CA SER A 559 -18.60 9.83 3.13
C SER A 559 -17.38 10.68 2.87
N GLU A 560 -17.16 11.07 1.63
CA GLU A 560 -16.10 11.96 1.21
C GLU A 560 -16.67 13.14 0.44
N THR A 561 -16.11 14.31 0.67
CA THR A 561 -16.52 15.57 0.02
C THR A 561 -15.30 16.37 -0.41
N ILE A 562 -15.40 17.04 -1.54
CA ILE A 562 -14.42 18.02 -2.01
C ILE A 562 -15.17 19.33 -2.28
N ARG A 563 -14.68 20.42 -1.72
CA ARG A 563 -15.12 21.77 -2.05
C ARG A 563 -14.10 22.39 -3.00
N THR A 564 -14.49 22.55 -4.24
CA THR A 564 -13.65 23.09 -5.32
C THR A 564 -13.29 24.57 -5.08
N SER A 565 -12.34 25.11 -5.84
CA SER A 565 -11.92 26.52 -5.73
C SER A 565 -13.06 27.50 -5.98
N ASN A 566 -13.98 27.20 -6.91
CA ASN A 566 -15.19 27.99 -7.19
C ASN A 566 -16.33 27.81 -6.17
N GLY A 567 -16.16 26.88 -5.18
CA GLY A 567 -17.11 26.66 -4.09
C GLY A 567 -18.12 25.54 -4.32
N ALA A 568 -18.13 24.87 -5.48
CA ALA A 568 -18.96 23.69 -5.72
C ALA A 568 -18.63 22.56 -4.73
N LEU A 569 -19.64 21.80 -4.32
CA LEU A 569 -19.50 20.68 -3.38
C LEU A 569 -19.70 19.35 -4.11
N ILE A 570 -18.64 18.59 -4.21
CA ILE A 570 -18.65 17.22 -4.71
C ILE A 570 -18.81 16.28 -3.52
N LYS A 571 -19.70 15.31 -3.59
CA LYS A 571 -19.96 14.35 -2.53
C LYS A 571 -20.04 12.92 -3.07
N ASN A 572 -19.40 11.99 -2.39
CA ASN A 572 -19.49 10.56 -2.66
C ASN A 572 -19.65 9.78 -1.34
N ASN A 573 -20.56 8.80 -1.34
CA ASN A 573 -20.74 7.87 -0.23
C ASN A 573 -20.42 6.47 -0.73
N TYR A 574 -19.66 5.71 0.03
CA TYR A 574 -19.28 4.36 -0.37
C TYR A 574 -19.27 3.39 0.83
N LEU A 575 -19.31 2.10 0.52
CA LEU A 575 -19.19 1.01 1.47
C LEU A 575 -18.05 0.09 1.02
N ALA A 576 -16.80 0.44 1.38
CA ALA A 576 -15.69 -0.45 1.11
C ALA A 576 -15.84 -1.74 1.90
N ASN A 577 -15.44 -2.85 1.29
CA ASN A 577 -15.66 -4.18 1.83
C ASN A 577 -14.51 -5.11 1.45
N ASN A 578 -14.24 -6.07 2.31
CA ASN A 578 -13.37 -7.21 2.04
C ASN A 578 -13.77 -8.37 2.95
N PHE A 579 -13.94 -9.55 2.37
CA PHE A 579 -14.25 -10.77 3.08
C PHE A 579 -13.17 -11.82 2.79
N VAL A 580 -12.69 -12.49 3.85
CA VAL A 580 -11.74 -13.60 3.74
C VAL A 580 -12.23 -14.75 4.62
N LEU A 581 -12.37 -15.93 4.04
CA LEU A 581 -12.60 -17.18 4.76
C LEU A 581 -11.37 -18.06 4.61
N SER A 582 -10.76 -18.48 5.71
CA SER A 582 -9.59 -19.32 5.69
C SER A 582 -9.72 -20.53 6.61
N SER A 583 -9.07 -21.61 6.26
CA SER A 583 -9.00 -22.85 7.03
C SER A 583 -7.57 -23.38 7.01
N GLU A 584 -7.07 -23.79 8.18
CA GLU A 584 -5.78 -24.46 8.35
C GLU A 584 -6.00 -25.80 9.07
N TYR A 585 -5.72 -26.90 8.38
CA TYR A 585 -5.79 -28.22 8.96
C TYR A 585 -4.52 -29.03 8.67
N LYS A 586 -3.74 -29.34 9.72
CA LYS A 586 -2.43 -30.00 9.59
C LYS A 586 -1.53 -29.22 8.62
N SER A 587 -1.08 -29.87 7.54
CA SER A 587 -0.23 -29.28 6.49
C SER A 587 -1.02 -28.59 5.37
N PHE A 588 -2.36 -28.58 5.42
CA PHE A 588 -3.20 -27.96 4.42
C PHE A 588 -3.66 -26.59 4.87
N SER A 589 -3.67 -25.63 3.94
CA SER A 589 -4.37 -24.36 4.09
C SER A 589 -5.29 -24.12 2.89
N LEU A 590 -6.42 -23.48 3.14
CA LEU A 590 -7.37 -23.04 2.12
C LEU A 590 -7.81 -21.63 2.45
N GLN A 591 -7.91 -20.76 1.44
CA GLN A 591 -8.42 -19.40 1.60
C GLN A 591 -9.34 -19.05 0.43
N TYR A 592 -10.47 -18.43 0.77
CA TYR A 592 -11.36 -17.75 -0.17
C TYR A 592 -11.34 -16.25 0.15
N GLN A 593 -11.26 -15.41 -0.87
CA GLN A 593 -11.25 -13.96 -0.75
C GLN A 593 -12.24 -13.33 -1.71
N LEU A 594 -13.03 -12.38 -1.20
CA LEU A 594 -14.01 -11.61 -1.96
C LEU A 594 -13.85 -10.11 -1.66
N ASN A 595 -13.75 -9.29 -2.70
CA ASN A 595 -13.86 -7.85 -2.65
C ASN A 595 -14.80 -7.35 -3.75
N ILE A 596 -15.81 -6.58 -3.36
CA ILE A 596 -16.77 -5.95 -4.29
C ILE A 596 -16.31 -4.51 -4.50
N PRO A 597 -15.99 -4.11 -5.75
CA PRO A 597 -15.52 -2.76 -6.06
C PRO A 597 -16.54 -1.69 -5.68
N VAL A 598 -16.02 -0.55 -5.23
CA VAL A 598 -16.82 0.64 -4.93
C VAL A 598 -16.19 1.85 -5.56
N TYR A 599 -17.01 2.82 -5.95
CA TYR A 599 -16.53 4.10 -6.45
C TYR A 599 -16.03 4.97 -5.31
N THR A 600 -14.80 5.49 -5.45
CA THR A 600 -14.17 6.50 -4.58
C THR A 600 -13.75 7.72 -5.39
N LEU A 601 -13.71 8.89 -4.75
CA LEU A 601 -13.26 10.13 -5.38
C LEU A 601 -11.75 10.06 -5.64
N SER A 602 -11.36 10.37 -6.87
CA SER A 602 -9.97 10.49 -7.30
C SER A 602 -9.85 11.69 -8.27
N GLY A 603 -9.56 12.85 -7.73
CA GLY A 603 -9.54 14.08 -8.52
C GLY A 603 -10.89 14.40 -9.14
N ALA A 604 -10.91 14.58 -10.48
CA ALA A 604 -12.11 14.84 -11.30
C ALA A 604 -12.98 13.59 -11.50
N PHE A 605 -12.61 12.44 -10.93
CA PHE A 605 -13.18 11.15 -11.29
C PHE A 605 -13.68 10.37 -10.08
N LEU A 606 -14.66 9.51 -10.37
CA LEU A 606 -15.02 8.38 -9.54
C LEU A 606 -14.34 7.13 -10.12
N THR A 607 -13.49 6.46 -9.32
CA THR A 607 -12.76 5.27 -9.73
C THR A 607 -13.10 4.07 -8.87
N THR A 608 -13.04 2.87 -9.41
CA THR A 608 -13.17 1.63 -8.64
C THR A 608 -11.82 0.98 -8.45
N ASN A 609 -11.64 0.32 -7.30
CA ASN A 609 -10.61 -0.69 -7.15
C ASN A 609 -10.98 -1.96 -7.93
N GLU A 610 -10.05 -2.90 -8.02
CA GLU A 610 -10.24 -4.19 -8.68
C GLU A 610 -11.21 -5.08 -7.91
N ASN A 611 -12.08 -5.81 -8.64
CA ASN A 611 -12.87 -6.89 -8.06
C ASN A 611 -11.96 -8.08 -7.71
N GLN A 612 -12.22 -8.71 -6.57
CA GLN A 612 -11.52 -9.92 -6.16
C GLN A 612 -12.55 -11.03 -5.87
N ASN A 613 -12.28 -12.20 -6.42
CA ASN A 613 -13.04 -13.42 -6.16
C ASN A 613 -12.10 -14.60 -6.39
N HIS A 614 -11.39 -15.01 -5.33
CA HIS A 614 -10.26 -15.92 -5.42
C HIS A 614 -10.39 -17.07 -4.42
N ILE A 615 -10.05 -18.27 -4.85
CA ILE A 615 -9.83 -19.42 -3.97
C ILE A 615 -8.43 -19.97 -4.21
N PHE A 616 -7.69 -20.25 -3.16
CA PHE A 616 -6.40 -20.89 -3.26
C PHE A 616 -6.08 -21.68 -1.99
N GLY A 617 -5.29 -22.72 -2.17
CA GLY A 617 -4.84 -23.56 -1.08
C GLY A 617 -3.38 -23.93 -1.23
N SER A 618 -2.80 -24.43 -0.15
CA SER A 618 -1.44 -24.95 -0.13
C SER A 618 -1.32 -26.22 0.69
N TYR A 619 -0.34 -27.04 0.32
CA TYR A 619 0.06 -28.24 1.03
C TYR A 619 1.56 -28.16 1.34
N LYS A 620 1.91 -28.18 2.63
CA LYS A 620 3.30 -28.17 3.11
C LYS A 620 3.79 -29.57 3.41
N GLN A 621 4.93 -29.96 2.82
CA GLN A 621 5.62 -31.21 3.08
C GLN A 621 7.10 -30.95 3.33
N LYS A 622 7.51 -30.95 4.59
CA LYS A 622 8.85 -30.54 5.04
C LYS A 622 9.19 -29.13 4.54
N GLU A 623 10.27 -29.00 3.77
CA GLU A 623 10.75 -27.74 3.17
C GLU A 623 9.96 -27.32 1.93
N TRP A 624 9.16 -28.21 1.35
CA TRP A 624 8.39 -27.96 0.13
C TRP A 624 6.96 -27.48 0.45
N THR A 625 6.46 -26.58 -0.36
CA THR A 625 5.06 -26.18 -0.36
C THR A 625 4.52 -26.16 -1.80
N PHE A 626 3.41 -26.82 -2.00
CA PHE A 626 2.66 -26.84 -3.26
C PHE A 626 1.44 -25.94 -3.10
N ILE A 627 1.15 -25.15 -4.14
CA ILE A 627 0.08 -24.16 -4.15
C ILE A 627 -0.78 -24.41 -5.38
N ALA A 628 -2.11 -24.36 -5.21
CA ALA A 628 -3.08 -24.41 -6.29
C ALA A 628 -4.21 -23.44 -5.99
N GLY A 629 -4.76 -22.80 -7.04
CA GLY A 629 -5.87 -21.87 -6.87
C GLY A 629 -6.53 -21.46 -8.16
N MET A 630 -7.64 -20.74 -8.01
CA MET A 630 -8.35 -20.09 -9.10
C MET A 630 -8.61 -18.63 -8.73
N TYR A 631 -8.17 -17.72 -9.57
CA TYR A 631 -8.37 -16.28 -9.39
C TYR A 631 -9.46 -15.78 -10.34
N TRP A 632 -10.18 -14.72 -9.92
CA TRP A 632 -11.31 -14.12 -10.63
C TRP A 632 -12.35 -15.14 -11.08
N ILE A 633 -12.84 -15.96 -10.15
CA ILE A 633 -13.81 -17.03 -10.40
C ILE A 633 -15.05 -16.45 -11.07
N GLY A 634 -15.36 -16.92 -12.29
CA GLY A 634 -16.55 -16.58 -13.05
C GLY A 634 -16.56 -15.19 -13.70
N MET A 635 -15.65 -14.29 -13.34
CA MET A 635 -15.59 -12.91 -13.87
C MET A 635 -14.14 -12.45 -14.12
N PRO A 636 -13.87 -11.61 -15.13
CA PRO A 636 -12.54 -11.03 -15.33
C PRO A 636 -12.25 -9.96 -14.28
N SER A 637 -10.97 -9.55 -14.15
CA SER A 637 -10.66 -8.33 -13.43
C SER A 637 -11.21 -7.12 -14.19
N GLU A 638 -11.82 -6.17 -13.44
CA GLU A 638 -12.49 -5.00 -14.00
C GLU A 638 -12.14 -3.76 -13.19
N TYR A 639 -11.84 -2.68 -13.93
CA TYR A 639 -11.59 -1.33 -13.40
C TYR A 639 -12.50 -0.34 -14.10
N LYS A 640 -13.13 0.56 -13.35
CA LYS A 640 -14.03 1.60 -13.88
C LYS A 640 -13.58 2.97 -13.44
N THR A 641 -13.66 3.91 -14.36
CA THR A 641 -13.46 5.34 -14.10
C THR A 641 -14.60 6.12 -14.79
N LYS A 642 -15.12 7.14 -14.13
CA LYS A 642 -16.06 8.08 -14.73
C LYS A 642 -15.85 9.47 -14.15
N SER A 643 -16.07 10.51 -14.95
CA SER A 643 -16.06 11.89 -14.48
C SER A 643 -17.23 12.16 -13.53
N LEU A 644 -17.11 13.25 -12.79
CA LEU A 644 -18.19 13.76 -11.95
C LEU A 644 -19.31 14.33 -12.79
N PRO A 645 -20.58 14.38 -12.32
CA PRO A 645 -21.72 14.85 -13.10
C PRO A 645 -21.58 16.29 -13.63
N GLU A 646 -20.90 17.16 -12.90
CA GLU A 646 -20.70 18.57 -13.25
C GLU A 646 -19.41 18.82 -14.07
N SER A 647 -18.75 17.77 -14.52
CA SER A 647 -17.53 17.87 -15.31
C SER A 647 -17.81 18.46 -16.69
N LEU A 648 -16.94 19.36 -17.18
CA LEU A 648 -17.01 19.91 -18.52
C LEU A 648 -16.87 18.85 -19.61
N VAL A 649 -16.15 17.78 -19.32
CA VAL A 649 -16.02 16.59 -20.16
C VAL A 649 -16.58 15.40 -19.40
N ASN A 650 -17.65 14.81 -19.90
CA ASN A 650 -18.18 13.54 -19.40
C ASN A 650 -17.33 12.40 -19.94
N TYR A 651 -16.47 11.88 -19.08
CA TYR A 651 -15.58 10.76 -19.39
C TYR A 651 -16.00 9.51 -18.66
N SER A 652 -16.00 8.38 -19.34
CA SER A 652 -16.10 7.08 -18.70
C SER A 652 -15.17 6.07 -19.35
N ARG A 653 -14.62 5.17 -18.55
CA ARG A 653 -13.75 4.10 -19.02
C ARG A 653 -13.98 2.82 -18.23
N VAL A 654 -14.05 1.70 -18.95
CA VAL A 654 -14.13 0.36 -18.39
C VAL A 654 -13.01 -0.49 -18.99
N ASN A 655 -12.14 -1.03 -18.13
CA ASN A 655 -11.08 -1.96 -18.50
C ASN A 655 -11.44 -3.35 -17.98
N ARG A 656 -11.42 -4.37 -18.85
CA ARG A 656 -11.63 -5.78 -18.49
C ARG A 656 -10.49 -6.63 -19.01
N ILE A 657 -9.78 -7.33 -18.12
CA ILE A 657 -8.71 -8.25 -18.50
C ILE A 657 -9.31 -9.64 -18.64
N MET A 658 -9.71 -10.01 -19.87
CA MET A 658 -10.44 -11.24 -20.14
C MET A 658 -9.62 -12.51 -19.87
N ASN A 659 -8.29 -12.43 -19.98
CA ASN A 659 -7.37 -13.52 -19.67
C ASN A 659 -7.39 -13.95 -18.20
N ASN A 660 -7.81 -13.06 -17.29
CA ASN A 660 -7.86 -13.35 -15.85
C ASN A 660 -9.10 -14.14 -15.44
N LYS A 661 -10.15 -14.20 -16.28
CA LYS A 661 -11.40 -14.89 -15.93
C LYS A 661 -11.15 -16.35 -15.59
N SER A 662 -11.42 -16.73 -14.35
CA SER A 662 -11.20 -18.09 -13.82
C SER A 662 -9.77 -18.60 -14.07
N MET A 663 -8.78 -17.78 -13.76
CA MET A 663 -7.36 -18.07 -13.99
C MET A 663 -6.87 -19.15 -13.02
N LEU A 664 -6.45 -20.30 -13.55
CA LEU A 664 -5.88 -21.40 -12.77
C LEU A 664 -4.41 -21.13 -12.45
N ILE A 665 -4.04 -21.22 -11.19
CA ILE A 665 -2.69 -20.98 -10.68
C ILE A 665 -2.13 -22.25 -10.05
N LEU A 666 -0.90 -22.59 -10.42
CA LEU A 666 -0.08 -23.55 -9.71
C LEU A 666 1.19 -22.88 -9.19
N GLY A 667 1.68 -23.37 -8.08
CA GLY A 667 2.93 -22.87 -7.50
C GLY A 667 3.65 -23.90 -6.67
N ILE A 668 4.95 -23.65 -6.51
CA ILE A 668 5.85 -24.45 -5.70
C ILE A 668 6.79 -23.51 -4.95
N SER A 669 7.07 -23.81 -3.69
CA SER A 669 8.15 -23.16 -2.95
C SER A 669 9.01 -24.17 -2.20
N TYR A 670 10.27 -23.81 -2.04
CA TYR A 670 11.24 -24.53 -1.23
C TYR A 670 11.89 -23.53 -0.27
N ASP A 671 11.91 -23.86 1.02
CA ASP A 671 12.47 -23.00 2.06
C ASP A 671 13.29 -23.83 3.04
N PHE A 672 14.57 -23.49 3.21
CA PHE A 672 15.50 -24.21 4.07
C PHE A 672 16.23 -23.26 5.03
N SER A 673 16.34 -23.66 6.29
CA SER A 673 17.10 -22.90 7.29
C SER A 673 17.90 -23.82 8.23
N LYS A 674 19.16 -23.45 8.52
CA LYS A 674 20.02 -24.16 9.46
C LYS A 674 20.91 -23.19 10.23
N GLY A 675 20.94 -23.26 11.57
CA GLY A 675 21.87 -22.47 12.40
C GLY A 675 21.41 -22.14 13.81
N LYS A 676 22.29 -21.47 14.59
CA LYS A 676 22.12 -21.08 15.99
C LYS A 676 21.90 -19.56 16.12
N LYS A 677 21.05 -19.04 17.01
CA LYS A 677 20.35 -17.72 16.91
C LYS A 677 20.91 -16.57 17.75
N THR A 678 20.98 -15.33 17.20
CA THR A 678 21.26 -14.02 17.88
C THR A 678 20.37 -12.88 17.36
N ASN A 679 20.35 -11.72 18.07
CA ASN A 679 19.51 -10.58 17.72
C ASN A 679 20.26 -9.52 16.89
N LEU A 680 19.62 -9.02 15.83
CA LEU A 680 20.07 -7.92 14.97
C LEU A 680 18.97 -6.84 14.89
N GLU A 681 19.31 -5.60 15.20
CA GLU A 681 18.34 -4.49 15.13
C GLU A 681 18.89 -3.28 14.34
N LYS A 682 18.05 -2.71 13.48
CA LYS A 682 18.21 -1.38 12.86
C LYS A 682 17.00 -0.52 13.27
N LYS A 683 17.21 0.77 13.53
CA LYS A 683 16.17 1.65 14.10
C LYS A 683 15.79 2.84 13.22
N LEU A 684 16.55 3.14 12.17
CA LEU A 684 16.20 4.11 11.13
C LEU A 684 16.09 3.44 9.78
N ASN A 685 15.14 3.92 8.98
CA ASN A 685 14.96 3.43 7.63
C ASN A 685 14.34 4.51 6.75
N ASN A 686 15.05 4.84 5.68
CA ASN A 686 14.65 5.83 4.69
C ASN A 686 14.61 5.21 3.30
N SER A 687 13.76 5.75 2.47
CA SER A 687 13.73 5.54 1.03
C SER A 687 13.75 6.90 0.34
N THR A 688 14.28 6.95 -0.85
CA THR A 688 14.15 8.10 -1.74
C THR A 688 12.70 8.23 -2.22
N ALA A 689 12.36 9.37 -2.84
CA ALA A 689 11.05 9.56 -3.42
C ALA A 689 10.71 8.45 -4.42
N PRO A 690 9.43 8.02 -4.52
CA PRO A 690 8.99 7.09 -5.54
C PRO A 690 9.38 7.57 -6.94
N ALA A 691 9.52 6.62 -7.88
CA ALA A 691 9.80 6.93 -9.27
C ALA A 691 8.76 7.89 -9.85
N ALA A 692 9.21 8.94 -10.55
CA ALA A 692 8.34 9.87 -11.23
C ALA A 692 7.72 9.16 -12.45
N THR A 693 6.43 8.89 -12.37
CA THR A 693 5.62 8.36 -13.48
C THR A 693 4.64 9.43 -13.96
N PHE A 694 4.40 9.50 -15.26
CA PHE A 694 3.48 10.44 -15.92
C PHE A 694 2.32 9.69 -16.55
#